data_af5fde94ef1d62c0afb45882ca93f8e9
#
_entry.id   af5fde94ef1d62c0afb45882ca93f8e9
#
_cell.length_a   1.000
_cell.length_b   1.000
_cell.length_c   1.000
_cell.angle_alpha   90.00
_cell.angle_beta   90.00
_cell.angle_gamma   90.00
#
_symmetry.space_group_name_H-M   'P 1'
#
loop_
_entity.id
_entity.type
_entity.pdbx_description
1 polymer ?
#
loop_
_entity_poly.entity_id
_entity_poly.type
_entity_poly.pdbx_seq_one_letter_code
_entity_poly.pdbx_strand_id
1 'polypeptide(L)'
;MPPRFRIFITLLLLTFCTLHAKSDATRIEFYYGIAEGNYLIGDLKGAANGVEQMLKIDADYVPALTLKTRIKIDQGEPQVALESADHAISLEPEILEHLLLKALVLGNMNRRDDAIAVIEQVMQAAPIDGDDYRVASKLLGLLLMAEGDWDNAAETFNQIYLDNPETAAISLELASEAYLEKAGNALNQGDTSAAVDAITQALEVHQQQLGEISFKQRTALRMMRARVLTQAGRVDEAIEDLQLITNQQPDNLEAYVTLASLYASAERWDSLQGIVEPIAANPELQDIALYLQGRTALAKGRAGTAREKFESALRLLPDGQTKLRASLEFYHGVCFDQTGRRADGDVEILKALDGGFRPENAGEAILASRTLLRAKQTKRAITTLEAITLNRVSPSAEAWSLLGRAHLSDDATALALSALNQSLSIQAKQADTLALRGSLLRKLGDLQGAAADTESALILDPGNPALTYSLGLIRFQQGDLVAAEQSIGLSAQLLPKNPGIQLLHALLAYNIAAPKTARSALDCYLALVPEQTNESAWYLEYTLAAAADANHAALQLSQRIKASDASAALKNFLGYIKGDLDRKAVLDAAGRAEKAVGAQQQICEAAYWLAQHERLSQHLTAAAELLKLATQIGNADMPEFQFAKWQLQ
;
A
#
# COMPACT_ATOMS: atom_id res chain seq x y z
N MET A 1 -48.45 -36.91 5.74
CA MET A 1 -48.09 -38.30 6.05
C MET A 1 -48.83 -39.22 5.07
N PRO A 2 -48.14 -40.07 4.31
CA PRO A 2 -48.76 -40.97 3.36
C PRO A 2 -49.58 -42.08 4.09
N PRO A 3 -50.68 -42.54 3.52
CA PRO A 3 -51.63 -43.47 4.18
C PRO A 3 -51.00 -44.81 4.61
N ARG A 4 -49.87 -45.21 4.02
CA ARG A 4 -49.12 -46.41 4.43
C ARG A 4 -48.54 -46.36 5.82
N PHE A 5 -48.28 -45.17 6.33
CA PHE A 5 -47.68 -44.93 7.67
C PHE A 5 -48.72 -45.08 8.79
N ARG A 6 -49.98 -44.72 8.54
CA ARG A 6 -51.09 -44.92 9.48
C ARG A 6 -51.44 -46.41 9.71
N ILE A 7 -51.30 -47.21 8.68
CA ILE A 7 -51.58 -48.68 8.76
C ILE A 7 -50.50 -49.37 9.61
N PHE A 8 -49.24 -48.91 9.51
CA PHE A 8 -48.12 -49.42 10.29
C PHE A 8 -48.31 -49.14 11.79
N ILE A 9 -48.71 -47.91 12.13
CA ILE A 9 -48.98 -47.49 13.51
C ILE A 9 -50.18 -48.21 14.11
N THR A 10 -51.23 -48.49 13.32
CA THR A 10 -52.41 -49.20 13.79
C THR A 10 -52.13 -50.69 13.99
N LEU A 11 -51.33 -51.32 13.15
CA LEU A 11 -50.83 -52.68 13.39
C LEU A 11 -49.90 -52.74 14.62
N LEU A 12 -49.09 -51.77 14.85
CA LEU A 12 -48.22 -51.65 16.04
C LEU A 12 -49.05 -51.55 17.34
N LEU A 13 -50.15 -50.78 17.34
CA LEU A 13 -51.06 -50.64 18.49
C LEU A 13 -51.86 -51.90 18.79
N LEU A 14 -52.22 -52.68 17.77
CA LEU A 14 -52.90 -53.97 17.95
C LEU A 14 -51.95 -55.05 18.53
N THR A 15 -50.66 -54.99 18.19
CA THR A 15 -49.67 -55.91 18.78
C THR A 15 -49.35 -55.54 20.24
N PHE A 16 -49.59 -54.32 20.67
CA PHE A 16 -49.36 -53.85 22.06
C PHE A 16 -50.28 -54.58 23.08
N CYS A 17 -51.50 -54.89 22.71
CA CYS A 17 -52.44 -55.59 23.59
C CYS A 17 -52.13 -57.10 23.76
N THR A 18 -51.33 -57.73 22.86
CA THR A 18 -50.94 -59.13 22.94
C THR A 18 -49.61 -59.39 23.61
N LEU A 19 -48.83 -58.30 23.98
CA LEU A 19 -47.52 -58.42 24.52
C LEU A 19 -47.45 -58.84 26.00
N HIS A 20 -48.52 -58.75 26.79
CA HIS A 20 -48.52 -59.10 28.20
C HIS A 20 -48.39 -60.61 28.51
N ALA A 21 -48.30 -61.45 27.47
CA ALA A 21 -48.12 -62.89 27.61
C ALA A 21 -46.87 -63.42 26.89
N LYS A 22 -46.01 -62.58 26.35
CA LYS A 22 -44.78 -62.99 25.66
C LYS A 22 -43.59 -63.02 26.62
N SER A 23 -42.59 -63.91 26.33
CA SER A 23 -41.34 -63.98 27.09
C SER A 23 -40.63 -62.65 27.08
N ASP A 24 -39.87 -62.37 28.11
CA ASP A 24 -39.05 -61.10 28.24
C ASP A 24 -38.15 -60.91 27.02
N ALA A 25 -37.59 -61.97 26.45
CA ALA A 25 -36.80 -61.90 25.23
C ALA A 25 -37.57 -61.34 24.05
N THR A 26 -38.86 -61.81 23.82
CA THR A 26 -39.68 -61.30 22.71
C THR A 26 -40.10 -59.83 22.91
N ARG A 27 -40.22 -59.38 24.14
CA ARG A 27 -40.55 -57.99 24.47
C ARG A 27 -39.34 -57.09 24.23
N ILE A 28 -38.15 -57.57 24.58
CA ILE A 28 -36.87 -56.86 24.33
C ILE A 28 -36.66 -56.67 22.82
N GLU A 29 -36.77 -57.74 22.00
CA GLU A 29 -36.65 -57.64 20.54
C GLU A 29 -37.65 -56.66 19.92
N PHE A 30 -38.89 -56.65 20.40
CA PHE A 30 -39.91 -55.72 19.93
C PHE A 30 -39.53 -54.25 20.24
N TYR A 31 -39.08 -53.95 21.46
CA TYR A 31 -38.63 -52.61 21.83
C TYR A 31 -37.36 -52.23 21.11
N TYR A 32 -36.43 -53.17 20.82
CA TYR A 32 -35.23 -52.92 20.05
C TYR A 32 -35.55 -52.45 18.64
N GLY A 33 -36.41 -53.17 17.92
CA GLY A 33 -36.82 -52.78 16.57
C GLY A 33 -37.51 -51.41 16.50
N ILE A 34 -38.29 -51.04 17.56
CA ILE A 34 -38.89 -49.72 17.66
C ILE A 34 -37.81 -48.64 17.94
N ALA A 35 -36.92 -48.90 18.88
CA ALA A 35 -35.89 -47.94 19.27
C ALA A 35 -34.92 -47.69 18.12
N GLU A 36 -34.44 -48.73 17.45
CA GLU A 36 -33.55 -48.64 16.29
C GLU A 36 -34.24 -47.94 15.11
N GLY A 37 -35.49 -48.29 14.81
CA GLY A 37 -36.26 -47.61 13.77
C GLY A 37 -36.46 -46.12 14.03
N ASN A 38 -36.77 -45.74 15.28
CA ASN A 38 -36.87 -44.34 15.69
C ASN A 38 -35.52 -43.60 15.61
N TYR A 39 -34.43 -44.26 15.99
CA TYR A 39 -33.08 -43.71 15.88
C TYR A 39 -32.71 -43.41 14.42
N LEU A 40 -32.96 -44.37 13.51
CA LEU A 40 -32.68 -44.22 12.07
C LEU A 40 -33.44 -43.07 11.41
N ILE A 41 -34.64 -42.75 11.91
CA ILE A 41 -35.45 -41.63 11.39
C ILE A 41 -35.18 -40.29 12.15
N GLY A 42 -34.27 -40.29 13.12
CA GLY A 42 -33.91 -39.11 13.92
C GLY A 42 -34.86 -38.78 15.06
N ASP A 43 -35.82 -39.65 15.40
CA ASP A 43 -36.67 -39.50 16.60
C ASP A 43 -35.91 -40.00 17.85
N LEU A 44 -34.97 -39.19 18.32
CA LEU A 44 -34.13 -39.52 19.48
C LEU A 44 -34.95 -39.71 20.77
N LYS A 45 -36.11 -39.05 20.90
CA LYS A 45 -37.01 -39.25 22.07
C LYS A 45 -37.73 -40.58 22.02
N GLY A 46 -38.25 -40.94 20.88
CA GLY A 46 -38.87 -42.25 20.65
C GLY A 46 -37.88 -43.39 20.83
N ALA A 47 -36.65 -43.23 20.30
CA ALA A 47 -35.55 -44.16 20.46
C ALA A 47 -35.18 -44.36 21.94
N ALA A 48 -34.95 -43.27 22.68
CA ALA A 48 -34.64 -43.31 24.12
C ALA A 48 -35.73 -44.04 24.94
N ASN A 49 -36.98 -43.79 24.64
CA ASN A 49 -38.11 -44.47 25.32
C ASN A 49 -38.09 -45.99 25.08
N GLY A 50 -37.80 -46.43 23.86
CA GLY A 50 -37.67 -47.86 23.54
C GLY A 50 -36.49 -48.49 24.32
N VAL A 51 -35.34 -47.82 24.38
CA VAL A 51 -34.18 -48.23 25.15
C VAL A 51 -34.53 -48.36 26.65
N GLU A 52 -35.23 -47.40 27.23
CA GLU A 52 -35.61 -47.45 28.64
C GLU A 52 -36.53 -48.65 28.93
N GLN A 53 -37.41 -49.01 28.01
CA GLN A 53 -38.30 -50.20 28.19
C GLN A 53 -37.48 -51.50 28.17
N MET A 54 -36.47 -51.61 27.29
CA MET A 54 -35.57 -52.76 27.27
C MET A 54 -34.76 -52.88 28.57
N LEU A 55 -34.12 -51.79 29.01
CA LEU A 55 -33.31 -51.80 30.23
C LEU A 55 -34.12 -51.97 31.54
N LYS A 56 -35.41 -51.72 31.51
CA LYS A 56 -36.31 -52.09 32.61
C LYS A 56 -36.59 -53.60 32.69
N ILE A 57 -36.48 -54.30 31.58
CA ILE A 57 -36.66 -55.76 31.51
C ILE A 57 -35.36 -56.48 31.82
N ASP A 58 -34.28 -56.00 31.20
CA ASP A 58 -32.94 -56.50 31.41
C ASP A 58 -31.95 -55.33 31.42
N ALA A 59 -31.45 -55.00 32.61
CA ALA A 59 -30.55 -53.84 32.81
C ALA A 59 -29.16 -54.05 32.17
N ASP A 60 -28.79 -55.32 31.91
CA ASP A 60 -27.51 -55.70 31.36
C ASP A 60 -27.61 -56.09 29.87
N TYR A 61 -28.74 -55.74 29.20
CA TYR A 61 -28.89 -56.00 27.78
C TYR A 61 -28.02 -55.10 26.94
N VAL A 62 -26.86 -55.66 26.51
CA VAL A 62 -25.76 -54.91 25.84
C VAL A 62 -26.24 -54.16 24.57
N PRO A 63 -27.03 -54.71 23.66
CA PRO A 63 -27.49 -53.95 22.51
C PRO A 63 -28.29 -52.68 22.87
N ALA A 64 -29.04 -52.69 24.00
CA ALA A 64 -29.74 -51.51 24.46
C ALA A 64 -28.76 -50.47 25.07
N LEU A 65 -27.73 -50.91 25.77
CA LEU A 65 -26.66 -50.02 26.29
C LEU A 65 -25.90 -49.37 25.16
N THR A 66 -25.56 -50.12 24.10
CA THR A 66 -24.87 -49.62 22.90
C THR A 66 -25.74 -48.57 22.18
N LEU A 67 -27.04 -48.88 21.97
CA LEU A 67 -27.97 -47.93 21.34
C LEU A 67 -28.21 -46.68 22.24
N LYS A 68 -28.25 -46.86 23.57
CA LYS A 68 -28.33 -45.77 24.53
C LYS A 68 -27.12 -44.84 24.41
N THR A 69 -25.93 -45.40 24.28
CA THR A 69 -24.71 -44.63 24.10
C THR A 69 -24.78 -43.73 22.87
N ARG A 70 -25.17 -44.30 21.71
CA ARG A 70 -25.33 -43.55 20.46
C ARG A 70 -26.38 -42.42 20.58
N ILE A 71 -27.57 -42.75 21.14
CA ILE A 71 -28.65 -41.76 21.35
C ILE A 71 -28.18 -40.63 22.26
N LYS A 72 -27.43 -40.94 23.33
CA LYS A 72 -26.94 -39.94 24.28
C LYS A 72 -25.84 -39.07 23.73
N ILE A 73 -25.02 -39.58 22.81
CA ILE A 73 -24.08 -38.77 22.02
C ILE A 73 -24.89 -37.74 21.21
N ASP A 74 -25.89 -38.16 20.45
CA ASP A 74 -26.68 -37.29 19.56
C ASP A 74 -27.58 -36.31 20.32
N GLN A 75 -27.94 -36.62 21.58
CA GLN A 75 -28.65 -35.70 22.48
C GLN A 75 -27.74 -34.68 23.16
N GLY A 76 -26.42 -34.79 23.02
CA GLY A 76 -25.44 -33.92 23.71
C GLY A 76 -25.35 -34.19 25.20
N GLU A 77 -25.59 -35.45 25.65
CA GLU A 77 -25.51 -35.94 27.03
C GLU A 77 -24.28 -36.88 27.22
N PRO A 78 -23.03 -36.39 27.03
CA PRO A 78 -21.87 -37.27 26.92
C PRO A 78 -21.52 -38.01 28.22
N GLN A 79 -21.88 -37.46 29.38
CA GLN A 79 -21.62 -38.16 30.65
C GLN A 79 -22.46 -39.44 30.77
N VAL A 80 -23.72 -39.36 30.41
CA VAL A 80 -24.64 -40.53 30.43
C VAL A 80 -24.24 -41.53 29.34
N ALA A 81 -23.76 -41.04 28.19
CA ALA A 81 -23.23 -41.87 27.14
C ALA A 81 -22.00 -42.68 27.62
N LEU A 82 -21.06 -42.00 28.34
CA LEU A 82 -19.89 -42.65 28.87
C LEU A 82 -20.21 -43.76 29.88
N GLU A 83 -21.14 -43.51 30.81
CA GLU A 83 -21.60 -44.49 31.77
C GLU A 83 -22.22 -45.73 31.07
N SER A 84 -22.99 -45.49 30.00
CA SER A 84 -23.61 -46.59 29.24
C SER A 84 -22.57 -47.39 28.44
N ALA A 85 -21.54 -46.72 27.88
CA ALA A 85 -20.45 -47.36 27.17
C ALA A 85 -19.57 -48.20 28.13
N ASP A 86 -19.22 -47.63 29.29
CA ASP A 86 -18.45 -48.36 30.31
C ASP A 86 -19.19 -49.56 30.83
N HIS A 87 -20.52 -49.50 30.99
CA HIS A 87 -21.32 -50.63 31.39
C HIS A 87 -21.33 -51.73 30.31
N ALA A 88 -21.49 -51.36 29.03
CA ALA A 88 -21.44 -52.30 27.93
C ALA A 88 -20.04 -53.01 27.84
N ILE A 89 -18.95 -52.24 27.99
CA ILE A 89 -17.58 -52.78 28.02
C ILE A 89 -17.37 -53.73 29.20
N SER A 90 -17.96 -53.46 30.37
CA SER A 90 -17.81 -54.33 31.54
C SER A 90 -18.50 -55.70 31.34
N LEU A 91 -19.52 -55.74 30.50
CA LEU A 91 -20.25 -56.99 30.17
C LEU A 91 -19.62 -57.76 29.01
N GLU A 92 -19.21 -57.05 27.97
CA GLU A 92 -18.60 -57.60 26.77
C GLU A 92 -17.30 -56.90 26.41
N PRO A 93 -16.19 -57.15 27.12
CA PRO A 93 -14.94 -56.42 26.93
C PRO A 93 -14.23 -56.73 25.61
N GLU A 94 -14.61 -57.78 24.92
CA GLU A 94 -13.99 -58.23 23.66
C GLU A 94 -14.60 -57.52 22.43
N ILE A 95 -15.71 -56.84 22.60
CA ILE A 95 -16.39 -56.13 21.52
C ILE A 95 -15.79 -54.72 21.34
N LEU A 96 -14.99 -54.59 20.29
CA LEU A 96 -14.24 -53.32 20.03
C LEU A 96 -15.13 -52.12 19.71
N GLU A 97 -16.38 -52.34 19.21
CA GLU A 97 -17.36 -51.31 18.97
C GLU A 97 -17.66 -50.50 20.24
N HIS A 98 -17.71 -51.12 21.42
CA HIS A 98 -17.98 -50.40 22.68
C HIS A 98 -16.83 -49.49 23.05
N LEU A 99 -15.59 -49.88 22.78
CA LEU A 99 -14.39 -49.04 22.96
C LEU A 99 -14.39 -47.86 21.95
N LEU A 100 -14.80 -48.11 20.70
CA LEU A 100 -14.90 -47.06 19.69
C LEU A 100 -15.93 -46.01 20.09
N LEU A 101 -17.10 -46.45 20.59
CA LEU A 101 -18.12 -45.52 21.11
C LEU A 101 -17.61 -44.75 22.33
N LYS A 102 -16.90 -45.40 23.25
CA LYS A 102 -16.25 -44.73 24.39
C LYS A 102 -15.27 -43.67 23.93
N ALA A 103 -14.44 -43.98 22.95
CA ALA A 103 -13.48 -43.03 22.41
C ALA A 103 -14.20 -41.80 21.79
N LEU A 104 -15.28 -42.03 21.05
CA LEU A 104 -16.08 -40.95 20.47
C LEU A 104 -16.70 -40.06 21.56
N VAL A 105 -17.22 -40.66 22.63
CA VAL A 105 -17.77 -39.91 23.79
C VAL A 105 -16.71 -39.09 24.46
N LEU A 106 -15.51 -39.66 24.73
CA LEU A 106 -14.39 -38.97 25.33
C LEU A 106 -13.92 -37.80 24.49
N GLY A 107 -13.87 -37.96 23.16
CA GLY A 107 -13.57 -36.89 22.22
C GLY A 107 -14.59 -35.73 22.31
N ASN A 108 -15.88 -36.05 22.34
CA ASN A 108 -16.95 -35.06 22.52
C ASN A 108 -16.89 -34.35 23.89
N MET A 109 -16.35 -35.00 24.92
CA MET A 109 -16.09 -34.40 26.23
C MET A 109 -14.79 -33.60 26.30
N ASN A 110 -14.09 -33.45 25.21
CA ASN A 110 -12.76 -32.81 25.11
C ASN A 110 -11.68 -33.52 26.00
N ARG A 111 -11.89 -34.81 26.31
CA ARG A 111 -10.94 -35.70 27.00
C ARG A 111 -10.11 -36.46 25.98
N ARG A 112 -9.32 -35.71 25.23
CA ARG A 112 -8.64 -36.22 24.01
C ARG A 112 -7.62 -37.29 24.31
N ASP A 113 -6.76 -37.07 25.30
CA ASP A 113 -5.72 -38.06 25.70
C ASP A 113 -6.36 -39.39 26.10
N ASP A 114 -7.47 -39.34 26.83
CA ASP A 114 -8.20 -40.54 27.22
C ASP A 114 -8.81 -41.22 25.99
N ALA A 115 -9.34 -40.44 25.03
CA ALA A 115 -9.88 -40.96 23.79
C ALA A 115 -8.82 -41.64 22.94
N ILE A 116 -7.65 -41.01 22.77
CA ILE A 116 -6.49 -41.56 22.04
C ILE A 116 -6.05 -42.87 22.67
N ALA A 117 -5.92 -42.93 24.01
CA ALA A 117 -5.53 -44.15 24.70
C ALA A 117 -6.50 -45.32 24.44
N VAL A 118 -7.82 -45.04 24.38
CA VAL A 118 -8.84 -46.05 24.06
C VAL A 118 -8.74 -46.47 22.59
N ILE A 119 -8.50 -45.54 21.68
CA ILE A 119 -8.34 -45.81 20.24
C ILE A 119 -7.10 -46.73 20.03
N GLU A 120 -5.99 -46.43 20.67
CA GLU A 120 -4.78 -47.25 20.60
C GLU A 120 -5.03 -48.70 21.08
N GLN A 121 -5.85 -48.89 22.14
CA GLN A 121 -6.27 -50.21 22.56
C GLN A 121 -7.05 -50.97 21.47
N VAL A 122 -7.96 -50.28 20.77
CA VAL A 122 -8.69 -50.88 19.63
C VAL A 122 -7.72 -51.25 18.52
N MET A 123 -6.81 -50.32 18.14
CA MET A 123 -5.83 -50.55 17.07
C MET A 123 -4.85 -51.69 17.38
N GLN A 124 -4.54 -51.95 18.65
CA GLN A 124 -3.71 -53.09 19.05
C GLN A 124 -4.47 -54.44 18.99
N ALA A 125 -5.77 -54.42 19.22
CA ALA A 125 -6.60 -55.61 19.26
C ALA A 125 -7.21 -55.96 17.90
N ALA A 126 -7.51 -54.96 17.05
CA ALA A 126 -8.12 -55.18 15.74
C ALA A 126 -7.11 -55.59 14.66
N PRO A 127 -7.50 -56.45 13.70
CA PRO A 127 -6.70 -56.70 12.50
C PRO A 127 -6.53 -55.37 11.69
N ILE A 128 -5.34 -55.14 11.14
CA ILE A 128 -5.00 -53.90 10.40
C ILE A 128 -5.94 -53.69 9.21
N ASP A 129 -6.41 -54.75 8.55
CA ASP A 129 -7.34 -54.71 7.43
C ASP A 129 -8.82 -54.75 7.87
N GLY A 130 -9.08 -54.75 9.18
CA GLY A 130 -10.42 -54.84 9.76
C GLY A 130 -11.17 -53.48 9.80
N ASP A 131 -12.49 -53.55 9.84
CA ASP A 131 -13.36 -52.39 9.91
C ASP A 131 -13.10 -51.57 11.19
N ASP A 132 -12.93 -52.27 12.33
CA ASP A 132 -12.69 -51.58 13.61
C ASP A 132 -11.37 -50.81 13.61
N TYR A 133 -10.32 -51.35 13.00
CA TYR A 133 -9.04 -50.67 12.85
C TYR A 133 -9.19 -49.39 12.02
N ARG A 134 -9.93 -49.44 10.90
CA ARG A 134 -10.20 -48.27 10.04
C ARG A 134 -11.01 -47.18 10.74
N VAL A 135 -12.04 -47.59 11.50
CA VAL A 135 -12.84 -46.64 12.28
C VAL A 135 -11.99 -46.02 13.40
N ALA A 136 -11.20 -46.81 14.08
CA ALA A 136 -10.25 -46.35 15.11
C ALA A 136 -9.25 -45.34 14.54
N SER A 137 -8.61 -45.66 13.43
CA SER A 137 -7.64 -44.79 12.75
C SER A 137 -8.30 -43.50 12.26
N LYS A 138 -9.54 -43.57 11.74
CA LYS A 138 -10.28 -42.38 11.33
C LYS A 138 -10.60 -41.47 12.52
N LEU A 139 -11.02 -42.02 13.65
CA LEU A 139 -11.27 -41.26 14.88
C LEU A 139 -9.98 -40.62 15.40
N LEU A 140 -8.86 -41.34 15.35
CA LEU A 140 -7.54 -40.81 15.72
C LEU A 140 -7.20 -39.58 14.86
N GLY A 141 -7.29 -39.72 13.54
CA GLY A 141 -7.01 -38.61 12.63
C GLY A 141 -7.89 -37.37 12.90
N LEU A 142 -9.20 -37.58 13.16
CA LEU A 142 -10.10 -36.48 13.51
C LEU A 142 -9.75 -35.80 14.85
N LEU A 143 -9.33 -36.56 15.84
CA LEU A 143 -8.88 -36.01 17.13
C LEU A 143 -7.58 -35.21 16.98
N LEU A 144 -6.60 -35.74 16.21
CA LEU A 144 -5.35 -35.03 15.90
C LEU A 144 -5.60 -33.73 15.15
N MET A 145 -6.55 -33.73 14.18
CA MET A 145 -6.97 -32.46 13.53
C MET A 145 -7.51 -31.46 14.53
N ALA A 146 -8.35 -31.92 15.46
CA ALA A 146 -8.94 -31.06 16.49
C ALA A 146 -7.90 -30.50 17.48
N GLU A 147 -6.74 -31.16 17.62
CA GLU A 147 -5.60 -30.69 18.40
C GLU A 147 -4.68 -29.74 17.63
N GLY A 148 -4.84 -29.68 16.32
CA GLY A 148 -3.95 -28.94 15.45
C GLY A 148 -2.67 -29.70 15.08
N ASP A 149 -2.65 -31.01 15.33
CA ASP A 149 -1.58 -31.91 14.87
C ASP A 149 -1.92 -32.43 13.47
N TRP A 150 -1.91 -31.51 12.52
CA TRP A 150 -2.37 -31.77 11.16
C TRP A 150 -1.48 -32.75 10.40
N ASP A 151 -0.18 -32.77 10.70
CA ASP A 151 0.78 -33.67 10.02
C ASP A 151 0.50 -35.13 10.38
N ASN A 152 0.38 -35.44 11.66
CA ASN A 152 0.06 -36.80 12.12
C ASN A 152 -1.37 -37.19 11.72
N ALA A 153 -2.32 -36.23 11.70
CA ALA A 153 -3.67 -36.48 11.22
C ALA A 153 -3.66 -36.89 9.74
N ALA A 154 -2.97 -36.13 8.90
CA ALA A 154 -2.87 -36.40 7.46
C ALA A 154 -2.16 -37.73 7.19
N GLU A 155 -1.10 -38.04 7.91
CA GLU A 155 -0.38 -39.31 7.80
C GLU A 155 -1.30 -40.47 8.17
N THR A 156 -2.05 -40.35 9.27
CA THR A 156 -3.04 -41.36 9.70
C THR A 156 -4.08 -41.63 8.61
N PHE A 157 -4.65 -40.58 8.02
CA PHE A 157 -5.63 -40.72 6.94
C PHE A 157 -5.02 -41.30 5.67
N ASN A 158 -3.81 -40.92 5.32
CA ASN A 158 -3.10 -41.45 4.16
C ASN A 158 -2.80 -42.95 4.32
N GLN A 159 -2.44 -43.37 5.53
CA GLN A 159 -2.19 -44.79 5.81
C GLN A 159 -3.47 -45.63 5.63
N ILE A 160 -4.64 -45.14 6.08
CA ILE A 160 -5.92 -45.83 5.87
C ILE A 160 -6.19 -46.06 4.37
N TYR A 161 -5.82 -45.08 3.53
CA TYR A 161 -5.96 -45.22 2.07
C TYR A 161 -4.96 -46.24 1.50
N LEU A 162 -3.72 -46.21 1.95
CA LEU A 162 -2.69 -47.16 1.47
C LEU A 162 -3.04 -48.61 1.82
N ASP A 163 -3.63 -48.84 2.99
CA ASP A 163 -4.06 -50.15 3.44
C ASP A 163 -5.29 -50.66 2.66
N ASN A 164 -6.14 -49.77 2.17
CA ASN A 164 -7.37 -50.18 1.46
C ASN A 164 -7.83 -49.13 0.39
N PRO A 165 -7.14 -49.04 -0.77
CA PRO A 165 -7.37 -48.01 -1.76
C PRO A 165 -8.79 -48.00 -2.38
N GLU A 166 -9.44 -49.18 -2.46
CA GLU A 166 -10.75 -49.28 -3.13
C GLU A 166 -11.91 -48.70 -2.29
N THR A 167 -11.79 -48.71 -0.96
CA THR A 167 -12.89 -48.31 -0.06
C THR A 167 -12.58 -47.03 0.73
N ALA A 168 -11.36 -46.60 0.76
CA ALA A 168 -10.89 -45.52 1.64
C ALA A 168 -10.64 -44.16 0.91
N ALA A 169 -11.25 -43.95 -0.25
CA ALA A 169 -11.09 -42.69 -1.01
C ALA A 169 -11.37 -41.42 -0.16
N ILE A 170 -12.33 -41.50 0.76
CA ILE A 170 -12.68 -40.42 1.69
C ILE A 170 -11.49 -40.09 2.62
N SER A 171 -10.64 -41.06 2.94
CA SER A 171 -9.49 -40.82 3.82
C SER A 171 -8.45 -39.90 3.18
N LEU A 172 -8.27 -39.95 1.86
CA LEU A 172 -7.41 -38.99 1.16
C LEU A 172 -7.99 -37.56 1.14
N GLU A 173 -9.31 -37.43 1.07
CA GLU A 173 -9.96 -36.14 1.21
C GLU A 173 -9.70 -35.57 2.61
N LEU A 174 -9.82 -36.38 3.66
CA LEU A 174 -9.51 -35.99 5.04
C LEU A 174 -8.02 -35.66 5.24
N ALA A 175 -7.11 -36.40 4.63
CA ALA A 175 -5.67 -36.09 4.66
C ALA A 175 -5.39 -34.73 4.00
N SER A 176 -6.01 -34.48 2.85
CA SER A 176 -5.90 -33.20 2.17
C SER A 176 -6.52 -32.05 2.99
N GLU A 177 -7.67 -32.28 3.64
CA GLU A 177 -8.34 -31.33 4.52
C GLU A 177 -7.46 -30.97 5.73
N ALA A 178 -6.78 -31.94 6.34
CA ALA A 178 -5.83 -31.68 7.43
C ALA A 178 -4.73 -30.71 7.01
N TYR A 179 -4.13 -30.90 5.84
CA TYR A 179 -3.14 -29.96 5.31
C TYR A 179 -3.72 -28.60 4.94
N LEU A 180 -5.00 -28.54 4.50
CA LEU A 180 -5.66 -27.27 4.23
C LEU A 180 -5.97 -26.48 5.51
N GLU A 181 -6.35 -27.16 6.59
CA GLU A 181 -6.49 -26.53 7.92
C GLU A 181 -5.13 -26.00 8.43
N LYS A 182 -4.05 -26.76 8.25
CA LYS A 182 -2.68 -26.31 8.53
C LYS A 182 -2.34 -25.05 7.72
N ALA A 183 -2.67 -25.04 6.43
CA ALA A 183 -2.46 -23.87 5.57
C ALA A 183 -3.29 -22.66 6.03
N GLY A 184 -4.56 -22.87 6.38
CA GLY A 184 -5.44 -21.83 6.93
C GLY A 184 -4.89 -21.20 8.21
N ASN A 185 -4.39 -22.05 9.13
CA ASN A 185 -3.77 -21.57 10.35
C ASN A 185 -2.48 -20.77 10.08
N ALA A 186 -1.63 -21.22 9.18
CA ALA A 186 -0.43 -20.50 8.76
C ALA A 186 -0.78 -19.12 8.15
N LEU A 187 -1.82 -19.04 7.30
CA LEU A 187 -2.30 -17.78 6.74
C LEU A 187 -2.82 -16.83 7.82
N ASN A 188 -3.54 -17.34 8.83
CA ASN A 188 -4.00 -16.53 9.96
C ASN A 188 -2.85 -15.96 10.79
N GLN A 189 -1.72 -16.64 10.82
CA GLN A 189 -0.48 -16.19 11.46
C GLN A 189 0.37 -15.28 10.55
N GLY A 190 -0.02 -15.11 9.29
CA GLY A 190 0.72 -14.34 8.28
C GLY A 190 1.91 -15.12 7.67
N ASP A 191 2.05 -16.41 7.97
CA ASP A 191 3.10 -17.26 7.41
C ASP A 191 2.67 -17.88 6.07
N THR A 192 2.86 -17.09 5.01
CA THR A 192 2.53 -17.53 3.65
C THR A 192 3.43 -18.67 3.16
N SER A 193 4.66 -18.81 3.68
CA SER A 193 5.56 -19.90 3.29
C SER A 193 5.05 -21.23 3.82
N ALA A 194 4.75 -21.31 5.12
CA ALA A 194 4.18 -22.51 5.72
C ALA A 194 2.83 -22.90 5.07
N ALA A 195 2.03 -21.90 4.66
CA ALA A 195 0.80 -22.16 3.94
C ALA A 195 1.03 -22.80 2.56
N VAL A 196 2.01 -22.31 1.80
CA VAL A 196 2.39 -22.90 0.50
C VAL A 196 2.87 -24.34 0.69
N ASP A 197 3.70 -24.59 1.70
CA ASP A 197 4.22 -25.92 1.99
C ASP A 197 3.09 -26.90 2.34
N ALA A 198 2.14 -26.47 3.16
CA ALA A 198 0.97 -27.26 3.53
C ALA A 198 0.06 -27.58 2.32
N ILE A 199 -0.21 -26.59 1.44
CA ILE A 199 -1.00 -26.85 0.20
C ILE A 199 -0.20 -27.79 -0.73
N THR A 200 1.12 -27.72 -0.74
CA THR A 200 1.95 -28.63 -1.54
C THR A 200 1.82 -30.06 -1.01
N GLN A 201 1.85 -30.26 0.31
CA GLN A 201 1.56 -31.55 0.93
C GLN A 201 0.16 -32.08 0.56
N ALA A 202 -0.87 -31.21 0.58
CA ALA A 202 -2.20 -31.59 0.13
C ALA A 202 -2.23 -32.01 -1.36
N LEU A 203 -1.44 -31.37 -2.22
CA LEU A 203 -1.29 -31.77 -3.63
C LEU A 203 -0.62 -33.14 -3.78
N GLU A 204 0.42 -33.42 -2.99
CA GLU A 204 1.16 -34.68 -3.02
C GLU A 204 0.27 -35.86 -2.66
N VAL A 205 -0.66 -35.71 -1.71
CA VAL A 205 -1.66 -36.72 -1.35
C VAL A 205 -2.44 -37.21 -2.58
N HIS A 206 -2.74 -36.30 -3.52
CA HIS A 206 -3.51 -36.62 -4.73
C HIS A 206 -2.67 -36.99 -5.96
N GLN A 207 -1.33 -36.94 -5.89
CA GLN A 207 -0.47 -37.19 -7.07
C GLN A 207 -0.54 -38.64 -7.58
N GLN A 208 -0.75 -39.59 -6.69
CA GLN A 208 -0.76 -41.01 -7.02
C GLN A 208 -2.12 -41.52 -7.48
N GLN A 209 -3.17 -40.71 -7.34
CA GLN A 209 -4.53 -41.07 -7.77
C GLN A 209 -4.80 -40.78 -9.24
N LEU A 210 -5.27 -41.79 -9.96
CA LEU A 210 -5.78 -41.68 -11.31
C LEU A 210 -7.32 -41.59 -11.26
N GLY A 211 -7.91 -40.49 -11.72
CA GLY A 211 -9.35 -40.34 -11.79
C GLY A 211 -9.81 -38.87 -11.92
N GLU A 212 -11.06 -38.69 -12.35
CA GLU A 212 -11.62 -37.36 -12.60
C GLU A 212 -11.76 -36.52 -11.31
N ILE A 213 -12.11 -37.15 -10.20
CA ILE A 213 -12.26 -36.47 -8.90
C ILE A 213 -10.90 -35.91 -8.43
N SER A 214 -9.87 -36.75 -8.43
CA SER A 214 -8.52 -36.35 -8.05
C SER A 214 -7.95 -35.26 -8.99
N PHE A 215 -8.32 -35.29 -10.26
CA PHE A 215 -7.93 -34.25 -11.22
C PHE A 215 -8.56 -32.89 -10.89
N LYS A 216 -9.84 -32.85 -10.55
CA LYS A 216 -10.53 -31.61 -10.12
C LYS A 216 -9.96 -31.07 -8.82
N GLN A 217 -9.67 -31.95 -7.86
CA GLN A 217 -9.06 -31.56 -6.58
C GLN A 217 -7.67 -30.97 -6.79
N ARG A 218 -6.81 -31.60 -7.59
CA ARG A 218 -5.48 -31.06 -7.93
C ARG A 218 -5.57 -29.69 -8.61
N THR A 219 -6.54 -29.49 -9.48
CA THR A 219 -6.75 -28.17 -10.11
C THR A 219 -7.14 -27.13 -9.07
N ALA A 220 -8.08 -27.44 -8.17
CA ALA A 220 -8.49 -26.53 -7.09
C ALA A 220 -7.34 -26.19 -6.14
N LEU A 221 -6.56 -27.18 -5.74
CA LEU A 221 -5.38 -26.99 -4.89
C LEU A 221 -4.30 -26.14 -5.56
N ARG A 222 -4.03 -26.38 -6.87
CA ARG A 222 -3.08 -25.53 -7.62
C ARG A 222 -3.58 -24.09 -7.74
N MET A 223 -4.89 -23.88 -7.98
CA MET A 223 -5.46 -22.53 -7.98
C MET A 223 -5.29 -21.85 -6.63
N MET A 224 -5.51 -22.59 -5.54
CA MET A 224 -5.32 -22.08 -4.18
C MET A 224 -3.83 -21.77 -3.93
N ARG A 225 -2.91 -22.70 -4.27
CA ARG A 225 -1.47 -22.48 -4.12
C ARG A 225 -0.99 -21.26 -4.91
N ALA A 226 -1.43 -21.10 -6.15
CA ALA A 226 -1.10 -19.95 -6.97
C ALA A 226 -1.54 -18.62 -6.34
N ARG A 227 -2.71 -18.58 -5.68
CA ARG A 227 -3.16 -17.39 -4.94
C ARG A 227 -2.25 -17.09 -3.74
N VAL A 228 -1.89 -18.09 -2.94
CA VAL A 228 -1.02 -17.93 -1.78
C VAL A 228 0.42 -17.57 -2.21
N LEU A 229 0.94 -18.20 -3.26
CA LEU A 229 2.23 -17.87 -3.86
C LEU A 229 2.29 -16.41 -4.34
N THR A 230 1.19 -15.93 -4.93
CA THR A 230 1.07 -14.52 -5.33
C THR A 230 1.16 -13.58 -4.12
N GLN A 231 0.47 -13.91 -3.03
CA GLN A 231 0.54 -13.12 -1.78
C GLN A 231 1.93 -13.18 -1.14
N ALA A 232 2.63 -14.29 -1.27
CA ALA A 232 4.00 -14.48 -0.82
C ALA A 232 5.05 -13.79 -1.71
N GLY A 233 4.66 -13.21 -2.85
CA GLY A 233 5.57 -12.62 -3.83
C GLY A 233 6.31 -13.64 -4.71
N ARG A 234 5.98 -14.94 -4.60
CA ARG A 234 6.56 -16.06 -5.40
C ARG A 234 5.82 -16.20 -6.74
N VAL A 235 5.84 -15.12 -7.53
CA VAL A 235 5.00 -14.99 -8.74
C VAL A 235 5.33 -16.03 -9.80
N ASP A 236 6.59 -16.42 -9.95
CA ASP A 236 7.03 -17.40 -10.96
C ASP A 236 6.39 -18.77 -10.72
N GLU A 237 6.38 -19.22 -9.48
CA GLU A 237 5.79 -20.51 -9.09
C GLU A 237 4.25 -20.48 -9.24
N ALA A 238 3.63 -19.34 -8.93
CA ALA A 238 2.19 -19.18 -9.20
C ALA A 238 1.86 -19.27 -10.70
N ILE A 239 2.72 -18.71 -11.55
CA ILE A 239 2.59 -18.81 -13.01
C ILE A 239 2.74 -20.26 -13.47
N GLU A 240 3.70 -21.02 -12.92
CA GLU A 240 3.89 -22.43 -13.25
C GLU A 240 2.65 -23.28 -12.94
N ASP A 241 2.05 -23.08 -11.76
CA ASP A 241 0.81 -23.78 -11.38
C ASP A 241 -0.33 -23.47 -12.37
N LEU A 242 -0.52 -22.20 -12.72
CA LEU A 242 -1.58 -21.78 -13.64
C LEU A 242 -1.33 -22.23 -15.08
N GLN A 243 -0.08 -22.25 -15.54
CA GLN A 243 0.29 -22.82 -16.84
C GLN A 243 -0.01 -24.32 -16.91
N LEU A 244 0.25 -25.07 -15.83
CA LEU A 244 -0.11 -26.47 -15.76
C LEU A 244 -1.63 -26.68 -15.89
N ILE A 245 -2.42 -25.82 -15.24
CA ILE A 245 -3.87 -25.89 -15.33
C ILE A 245 -4.34 -25.55 -16.75
N THR A 246 -3.89 -24.45 -17.34
CA THR A 246 -4.32 -24.01 -18.69
C THR A 246 -3.90 -25.00 -19.78
N ASN A 247 -2.76 -25.68 -19.62
CA ASN A 247 -2.31 -26.73 -20.54
C ASN A 247 -3.16 -28.00 -20.43
N GLN A 248 -3.60 -28.35 -19.22
CA GLN A 248 -4.42 -29.56 -18.97
C GLN A 248 -5.91 -29.33 -19.19
N GLN A 249 -6.38 -28.11 -19.00
CA GLN A 249 -7.76 -27.65 -19.11
C GLN A 249 -7.83 -26.38 -19.99
N PRO A 250 -7.80 -26.49 -21.31
CA PRO A 250 -7.88 -25.32 -22.21
C PRO A 250 -9.19 -24.53 -22.12
N ASP A 251 -10.22 -25.08 -21.47
CA ASP A 251 -11.52 -24.49 -21.22
C ASP A 251 -11.64 -23.83 -19.82
N ASN A 252 -10.59 -23.90 -19.00
CA ASN A 252 -10.58 -23.29 -17.67
C ASN A 252 -10.30 -21.78 -17.75
N LEU A 253 -11.33 -21.01 -18.06
CA LEU A 253 -11.24 -19.57 -18.25
C LEU A 253 -10.78 -18.81 -16.97
N GLU A 254 -11.12 -19.32 -15.77
CA GLU A 254 -10.66 -18.73 -14.50
C GLU A 254 -9.14 -18.77 -14.40
N ALA A 255 -8.54 -19.91 -14.76
CA ALA A 255 -7.08 -20.06 -14.76
C ALA A 255 -6.42 -19.11 -15.80
N TYR A 256 -6.99 -18.98 -17.00
CA TYR A 256 -6.49 -18.03 -18.00
C TYR A 256 -6.57 -16.59 -17.53
N VAL A 257 -7.68 -16.16 -16.95
CA VAL A 257 -7.85 -14.78 -16.42
C VAL A 257 -6.86 -14.51 -15.28
N THR A 258 -6.69 -15.49 -14.38
CA THR A 258 -5.74 -15.36 -13.26
C THR A 258 -4.29 -15.29 -13.77
N LEU A 259 -3.92 -16.18 -14.70
CA LEU A 259 -2.59 -16.17 -15.34
C LEU A 259 -2.32 -14.87 -16.09
N ALA A 260 -3.31 -14.38 -16.82
CA ALA A 260 -3.22 -13.10 -17.53
C ALA A 260 -3.00 -11.93 -16.58
N SER A 261 -3.68 -11.92 -15.44
CA SER A 261 -3.50 -10.91 -14.39
C SER A 261 -2.09 -10.95 -13.80
N LEU A 262 -1.55 -12.17 -13.54
CA LEU A 262 -0.17 -12.33 -13.07
C LEU A 262 0.86 -11.89 -14.11
N TYR A 263 0.69 -12.25 -15.38
CA TYR A 263 1.57 -11.76 -16.44
C TYR A 263 1.54 -10.23 -16.55
N ALA A 264 0.36 -9.62 -16.40
CA ALA A 264 0.23 -8.16 -16.43
C ALA A 264 0.90 -7.49 -15.24
N SER A 265 0.78 -8.05 -14.03
CA SER A 265 1.43 -7.52 -12.83
C SER A 265 2.95 -7.74 -12.82
N ALA A 266 3.42 -8.85 -13.40
CA ALA A 266 4.83 -9.17 -13.59
C ALA A 266 5.44 -8.52 -14.84
N GLU A 267 4.70 -7.69 -15.57
CA GLU A 267 5.10 -7.01 -16.81
C GLU A 267 5.57 -7.95 -17.93
N ARG A 268 5.07 -9.20 -17.95
CA ARG A 268 5.38 -10.22 -18.95
C ARG A 268 4.45 -10.11 -20.17
N TRP A 269 4.56 -8.99 -20.89
CA TRP A 269 3.60 -8.59 -21.93
C TRP A 269 3.54 -9.52 -23.13
N ASP A 270 4.64 -10.17 -23.50
CA ASP A 270 4.66 -11.14 -24.60
C ASP A 270 3.96 -12.45 -24.23
N SER A 271 4.18 -12.94 -23.00
CA SER A 271 3.46 -14.10 -22.46
C SER A 271 1.96 -13.81 -22.34
N LEU A 272 1.60 -12.62 -21.84
CA LEU A 272 0.21 -12.17 -21.78
C LEU A 272 -0.44 -12.19 -23.16
N GLN A 273 0.21 -11.64 -24.17
CA GLN A 273 -0.31 -11.62 -25.55
C GLN A 273 -0.62 -13.03 -26.07
N GLY A 274 0.20 -14.03 -25.69
CA GLY A 274 0.02 -15.42 -26.11
C GLY A 274 -1.21 -16.12 -25.53
N ILE A 275 -1.73 -15.63 -24.39
CA ILE A 275 -2.85 -16.29 -23.68
C ILE A 275 -4.17 -15.51 -23.72
N VAL A 276 -4.22 -14.32 -24.33
CA VAL A 276 -5.46 -13.52 -24.38
C VAL A 276 -6.49 -14.11 -25.36
N GLU A 277 -6.07 -14.88 -26.36
CA GLU A 277 -6.96 -15.46 -27.37
C GLU A 277 -8.09 -16.33 -26.80
N PRO A 278 -7.84 -17.30 -25.91
CA PRO A 278 -8.89 -18.07 -25.27
C PRO A 278 -9.91 -17.21 -24.50
N ILE A 279 -9.45 -16.15 -23.84
CA ILE A 279 -10.32 -15.20 -23.11
C ILE A 279 -11.17 -14.42 -24.12
N ALA A 280 -10.58 -13.95 -25.22
CA ALA A 280 -11.27 -13.18 -26.25
C ALA A 280 -12.31 -13.99 -27.05
N ALA A 281 -12.13 -15.31 -27.12
CA ALA A 281 -13.08 -16.21 -27.76
C ALA A 281 -14.40 -16.35 -26.97
N ASN A 282 -14.41 -16.02 -25.67
CA ASN A 282 -15.62 -16.04 -24.87
C ASN A 282 -16.31 -14.66 -24.89
N PRO A 283 -17.57 -14.57 -25.39
CA PRO A 283 -18.31 -13.30 -25.45
C PRO A 283 -18.54 -12.64 -24.09
N GLU A 284 -18.64 -13.42 -23.02
CA GLU A 284 -18.86 -12.92 -21.65
C GLU A 284 -17.61 -12.28 -21.01
N LEU A 285 -16.42 -12.58 -21.57
CA LEU A 285 -15.13 -12.07 -21.07
C LEU A 285 -14.47 -11.09 -22.05
N GLN A 286 -15.21 -10.60 -23.04
CA GLN A 286 -14.67 -9.74 -24.11
C GLN A 286 -14.20 -8.39 -23.56
N ASP A 287 -14.84 -7.86 -22.53
CA ASP A 287 -14.42 -6.66 -21.81
C ASP A 287 -13.05 -6.87 -21.12
N ILE A 288 -12.85 -8.02 -20.46
CA ILE A 288 -11.57 -8.41 -19.84
C ILE A 288 -10.49 -8.59 -20.91
N ALA A 289 -10.80 -9.28 -22.01
CA ALA A 289 -9.84 -9.46 -23.11
C ALA A 289 -9.38 -8.11 -23.69
N LEU A 290 -10.30 -7.19 -23.93
CA LEU A 290 -10.01 -5.84 -24.41
C LEU A 290 -9.18 -5.04 -23.39
N TYR A 291 -9.47 -5.16 -22.09
CA TYR A 291 -8.66 -4.57 -21.03
C TYR A 291 -7.21 -5.08 -21.08
N LEU A 292 -7.00 -6.39 -21.16
CA LEU A 292 -5.67 -7.00 -21.24
C LEU A 292 -4.92 -6.62 -22.52
N GLN A 293 -5.62 -6.59 -23.66
CA GLN A 293 -5.06 -6.11 -24.94
C GLN A 293 -4.65 -4.64 -24.85
N GLY A 294 -5.47 -3.80 -24.19
CA GLY A 294 -5.17 -2.39 -23.94
C GLY A 294 -3.92 -2.22 -23.05
N ARG A 295 -3.82 -3.00 -21.96
CA ARG A 295 -2.63 -3.02 -21.08
C ARG A 295 -1.36 -3.40 -21.86
N THR A 296 -1.44 -4.44 -22.68
CA THR A 296 -0.33 -4.89 -23.54
C THR A 296 0.07 -3.82 -24.56
N ALA A 297 -0.90 -3.17 -25.19
CA ALA A 297 -0.64 -2.10 -26.17
C ALA A 297 0.04 -0.89 -25.49
N LEU A 298 -0.44 -0.52 -24.30
CA LEU A 298 0.10 0.60 -23.51
C LEU A 298 1.57 0.33 -23.11
N ALA A 299 1.88 -0.86 -22.63
CA ALA A 299 3.24 -1.29 -22.28
C ALA A 299 4.20 -1.28 -23.49
N LYS A 300 3.68 -1.57 -24.68
CA LYS A 300 4.43 -1.49 -25.96
C LYS A 300 4.48 -0.07 -26.54
N GLY A 301 4.10 0.96 -25.79
CA GLY A 301 4.13 2.37 -26.20
C GLY A 301 3.06 2.76 -27.22
N ARG A 302 2.05 1.92 -27.44
CA ARG A 302 0.97 2.14 -28.43
C ARG A 302 -0.26 2.76 -27.75
N ALA A 303 -0.09 3.94 -27.14
CA ALA A 303 -1.13 4.60 -26.34
C ALA A 303 -2.44 4.85 -27.11
N GLY A 304 -2.37 5.14 -28.41
CA GLY A 304 -3.57 5.31 -29.26
C GLY A 304 -4.39 4.02 -29.36
N THR A 305 -3.75 2.90 -29.70
CA THR A 305 -4.40 1.57 -29.77
C THR A 305 -4.92 1.14 -28.39
N ALA A 306 -4.14 1.38 -27.34
CA ALA A 306 -4.56 1.08 -25.97
C ALA A 306 -5.83 1.82 -25.60
N ARG A 307 -5.93 3.11 -25.92
CA ARG A 307 -7.09 3.94 -25.69
C ARG A 307 -8.35 3.36 -26.36
N GLU A 308 -8.27 3.02 -27.65
CA GLU A 308 -9.39 2.42 -28.39
C GLU A 308 -9.89 1.11 -27.74
N LYS A 309 -8.94 0.28 -27.24
CA LYS A 309 -9.28 -0.95 -26.54
C LYS A 309 -10.00 -0.67 -25.21
N PHE A 310 -9.50 0.27 -24.41
CA PHE A 310 -10.14 0.65 -23.15
C PHE A 310 -11.52 1.30 -23.36
N GLU A 311 -11.68 2.17 -24.37
CA GLU A 311 -12.98 2.73 -24.75
C GLU A 311 -13.98 1.64 -25.19
N SER A 312 -13.51 0.63 -25.91
CA SER A 312 -14.34 -0.50 -26.33
C SER A 312 -14.74 -1.38 -25.14
N ALA A 313 -13.80 -1.66 -24.22
CA ALA A 313 -14.08 -2.39 -22.98
C ALA A 313 -15.10 -1.66 -22.11
N LEU A 314 -14.96 -0.34 -21.93
CA LEU A 314 -15.88 0.50 -21.15
C LEU A 314 -17.31 0.49 -21.71
N ARG A 315 -17.47 0.35 -23.04
CA ARG A 315 -18.78 0.24 -23.68
C ARG A 315 -19.46 -1.13 -23.48
N LEU A 316 -18.67 -2.19 -23.38
CA LEU A 316 -19.17 -3.55 -23.17
C LEU A 316 -19.40 -3.89 -21.70
N LEU A 317 -18.79 -3.12 -20.80
CA LEU A 317 -18.77 -3.44 -19.39
C LEU A 317 -20.17 -3.40 -18.77
N PRO A 318 -20.63 -4.51 -18.15
CA PRO A 318 -21.92 -4.57 -17.48
C PRO A 318 -22.01 -3.58 -16.31
N ASP A 319 -23.24 -3.14 -16.00
CA ASP A 319 -23.50 -2.35 -14.80
C ASP A 319 -23.14 -3.14 -13.54
N GLY A 320 -22.48 -2.47 -12.58
CA GLY A 320 -22.09 -3.10 -11.31
C GLY A 320 -20.66 -3.61 -11.25
N GLN A 321 -19.92 -3.72 -12.35
CA GLN A 321 -18.49 -4.07 -12.35
C GLN A 321 -17.60 -2.88 -12.01
N THR A 322 -17.74 -2.35 -10.81
CA THR A 322 -17.09 -1.10 -10.38
C THR A 322 -15.56 -1.18 -10.38
N LYS A 323 -14.99 -2.33 -9.97
CA LYS A 323 -13.53 -2.51 -9.92
C LYS A 323 -12.89 -2.50 -11.30
N LEU A 324 -13.44 -3.26 -12.25
CA LEU A 324 -12.91 -3.29 -13.62
C LEU A 324 -13.11 -1.94 -14.32
N ARG A 325 -14.26 -1.28 -14.09
CA ARG A 325 -14.50 0.08 -14.57
C ARG A 325 -13.42 1.05 -14.09
N ALA A 326 -13.13 1.06 -12.80
CA ALA A 326 -12.12 1.94 -12.22
C ALA A 326 -10.72 1.67 -12.80
N SER A 327 -10.36 0.39 -13.03
CA SER A 327 -9.10 0.02 -13.69
C SER A 327 -9.05 0.51 -15.14
N LEU A 328 -10.12 0.33 -15.90
CA LEU A 328 -10.24 0.81 -17.28
C LEU A 328 -10.11 2.34 -17.37
N GLU A 329 -10.80 3.08 -16.50
CA GLU A 329 -10.73 4.54 -16.42
C GLU A 329 -9.32 5.02 -16.07
N PHE A 330 -8.63 4.33 -15.15
CA PHE A 330 -7.26 4.66 -14.79
C PHE A 330 -6.32 4.55 -16.00
N TYR A 331 -6.30 3.39 -16.67
CA TYR A 331 -5.40 3.18 -17.80
C TYR A 331 -5.81 3.98 -19.06
N HIS A 332 -7.08 4.27 -19.20
CA HIS A 332 -7.58 5.22 -20.21
C HIS A 332 -7.00 6.62 -19.95
N GLY A 333 -6.99 7.07 -18.69
CA GLY A 333 -6.35 8.30 -18.28
C GLY A 333 -4.84 8.33 -18.53
N VAL A 334 -4.15 7.20 -18.30
CA VAL A 334 -2.72 7.06 -18.61
C VAL A 334 -2.47 7.23 -20.11
N CYS A 335 -3.35 6.72 -20.98
CA CYS A 335 -3.23 6.92 -22.43
C CYS A 335 -3.31 8.41 -22.83
N PHE A 336 -4.17 9.18 -22.18
CA PHE A 336 -4.24 10.62 -22.42
C PHE A 336 -2.96 11.35 -21.97
N ASP A 337 -2.41 11.01 -20.81
CA ASP A 337 -1.15 11.62 -20.32
C ASP A 337 0.00 11.33 -21.29
N GLN A 338 0.15 10.10 -21.78
CA GLN A 338 1.17 9.71 -22.74
C GLN A 338 1.01 10.35 -24.14
N THR A 339 -0.21 10.72 -24.51
CA THR A 339 -0.49 11.41 -25.79
C THR A 339 -0.48 12.95 -25.67
N GLY A 340 -0.02 13.50 -24.54
CA GLY A 340 0.11 14.94 -24.31
C GLY A 340 -1.19 15.63 -23.86
N ARG A 341 -2.29 14.90 -23.70
CA ARG A 341 -3.59 15.39 -23.23
C ARG A 341 -3.71 15.24 -21.72
N ARG A 342 -2.73 15.75 -20.98
CA ARG A 342 -2.57 15.54 -19.54
C ARG A 342 -3.80 15.95 -18.72
N ALA A 343 -4.46 17.07 -19.07
CA ALA A 343 -5.64 17.53 -18.33
C ALA A 343 -6.79 16.52 -18.40
N ASP A 344 -7.01 15.92 -19.58
CA ASP A 344 -8.03 14.87 -19.76
C ASP A 344 -7.64 13.60 -18.98
N GLY A 345 -6.35 13.26 -19.02
CA GLY A 345 -5.80 12.14 -18.25
C GLY A 345 -6.02 12.30 -16.74
N ASP A 346 -5.75 13.50 -16.20
CA ASP A 346 -5.98 13.78 -14.78
C ASP A 346 -7.44 13.58 -14.38
N VAL A 347 -8.40 13.98 -15.21
CA VAL A 347 -9.84 13.80 -14.96
C VAL A 347 -10.20 12.32 -14.87
N GLU A 348 -9.75 11.50 -15.85
CA GLU A 348 -10.03 10.05 -15.87
C GLU A 348 -9.35 9.32 -14.71
N ILE A 349 -8.10 9.67 -14.37
CA ILE A 349 -7.39 9.07 -13.23
C ILE A 349 -8.08 9.41 -11.90
N LEU A 350 -8.51 10.66 -11.69
CA LEU A 350 -9.25 11.05 -10.48
C LEU A 350 -10.58 10.30 -10.38
N LYS A 351 -11.31 10.19 -11.49
CA LYS A 351 -12.55 9.41 -11.56
C LYS A 351 -12.33 7.94 -11.19
N ALA A 352 -11.26 7.33 -11.71
CA ALA A 352 -10.88 5.96 -11.37
C ALA A 352 -10.58 5.80 -9.87
N LEU A 353 -9.80 6.73 -9.29
CA LEU A 353 -9.47 6.72 -7.86
C LEU A 353 -10.72 6.91 -6.97
N ASP A 354 -11.66 7.73 -7.40
CA ASP A 354 -12.96 7.93 -6.73
C ASP A 354 -13.85 6.70 -6.91
N GLY A 355 -13.78 6.01 -8.05
CA GLY A 355 -14.42 4.73 -8.35
C GLY A 355 -13.84 3.52 -7.63
N GLY A 356 -12.80 3.73 -6.81
CA GLY A 356 -12.22 2.69 -5.96
C GLY A 356 -10.98 2.01 -6.54
N PHE A 357 -10.40 2.52 -7.62
CA PHE A 357 -9.09 2.03 -8.09
C PHE A 357 -8.04 2.17 -6.98
N ARG A 358 -7.24 1.12 -6.80
CA ARG A 358 -6.11 1.10 -5.88
C ARG A 358 -4.85 0.70 -6.65
N PRO A 359 -3.81 1.54 -6.68
CA PRO A 359 -2.54 1.19 -7.31
C PRO A 359 -1.93 -0.06 -6.68
N GLU A 360 -1.51 -1.00 -7.51
CA GLU A 360 -0.93 -2.28 -7.09
C GLU A 360 0.59 -2.28 -7.17
N ASN A 361 1.16 -1.37 -7.95
CA ASN A 361 2.60 -1.24 -8.15
C ASN A 361 3.08 0.21 -8.06
N ALA A 362 4.40 0.39 -7.97
CA ALA A 362 5.01 1.71 -7.83
C ALA A 362 4.70 2.65 -9.01
N GLY A 363 4.66 2.15 -10.25
CA GLY A 363 4.36 2.95 -11.43
C GLY A 363 2.95 3.56 -11.37
N GLU A 364 1.95 2.76 -11.05
CA GLU A 364 0.57 3.20 -10.88
C GLU A 364 0.43 4.21 -9.71
N ALA A 365 1.07 3.92 -8.57
CA ALA A 365 1.04 4.80 -7.42
C ALA A 365 1.69 6.16 -7.70
N ILE A 366 2.79 6.18 -8.45
CA ILE A 366 3.46 7.40 -8.88
C ILE A 366 2.55 8.24 -9.78
N LEU A 367 1.93 7.62 -10.80
CA LEU A 367 1.00 8.31 -11.70
C LEU A 367 -0.21 8.85 -10.96
N ALA A 368 -0.87 8.02 -10.14
CA ALA A 368 -1.98 8.43 -9.30
C ALA A 368 -1.61 9.60 -8.38
N SER A 369 -0.46 9.51 -7.71
CA SER A 369 -0.03 10.54 -6.76
C SER A 369 0.38 11.85 -7.44
N ARG A 370 1.00 11.79 -8.61
CA ARG A 370 1.25 13.00 -9.42
C ARG A 370 -0.04 13.71 -9.79
N THR A 371 -1.07 12.97 -10.19
CA THR A 371 -2.40 13.51 -10.48
C THR A 371 -3.06 14.09 -9.22
N LEU A 372 -3.03 13.37 -8.10
CA LEU A 372 -3.58 13.83 -6.81
C LEU A 372 -2.89 15.12 -6.32
N LEU A 373 -1.56 15.24 -6.48
CA LEU A 373 -0.82 16.45 -6.11
C LEU A 373 -1.19 17.63 -7.01
N ARG A 374 -1.36 17.42 -8.32
CA ARG A 374 -1.87 18.49 -9.23
C ARG A 374 -3.27 18.93 -8.84
N ALA A 375 -4.12 18.00 -8.41
CA ALA A 375 -5.47 18.28 -7.92
C ALA A 375 -5.50 18.82 -6.48
N LYS A 376 -4.34 19.09 -5.85
CA LYS A 376 -4.20 19.55 -4.45
C LYS A 376 -4.79 18.58 -3.41
N GLN A 377 -4.88 17.29 -3.73
CA GLN A 377 -5.34 16.23 -2.83
C GLN A 377 -4.15 15.57 -2.13
N THR A 378 -3.34 16.38 -1.44
CA THR A 378 -2.04 16.00 -0.88
C THR A 378 -2.14 14.80 0.08
N LYS A 379 -3.11 14.76 0.97
CA LYS A 379 -3.27 13.65 1.92
C LYS A 379 -3.54 12.31 1.24
N ARG A 380 -4.36 12.29 0.19
CA ARG A 380 -4.59 11.08 -0.61
C ARG A 380 -3.32 10.62 -1.33
N ALA A 381 -2.53 11.57 -1.85
CA ALA A 381 -1.25 11.26 -2.48
C ALA A 381 -0.28 10.63 -1.48
N ILE A 382 -0.17 11.18 -0.26
CA ILE A 382 0.65 10.62 0.82
C ILE A 382 0.22 9.18 1.12
N THR A 383 -1.05 8.95 1.42
CA THR A 383 -1.57 7.58 1.73
C THR A 383 -1.30 6.59 0.60
N THR A 384 -1.47 7.03 -0.66
CA THR A 384 -1.21 6.17 -1.84
C THR A 384 0.27 5.78 -1.94
N LEU A 385 1.18 6.72 -1.69
CA LEU A 385 2.62 6.49 -1.74
C LEU A 385 3.12 5.67 -0.55
N GLU A 386 2.61 5.93 0.65
CA GLU A 386 2.96 5.17 1.84
C GLU A 386 2.61 3.69 1.70
N ALA A 387 1.45 3.37 1.12
CA ALA A 387 1.03 1.98 0.87
C ALA A 387 2.05 1.19 0.04
N ILE A 388 2.72 1.85 -0.91
CA ILE A 388 3.74 1.23 -1.78
C ILE A 388 5.13 1.30 -1.14
N THR A 389 5.49 2.41 -0.49
CA THR A 389 6.83 2.58 0.09
C THR A 389 7.05 1.72 1.33
N LEU A 390 5.99 1.34 2.05
CA LEU A 390 6.04 0.38 3.14
C LEU A 390 6.29 -1.06 2.67
N ASN A 391 5.97 -1.35 1.41
CA ASN A 391 6.26 -2.65 0.80
C ASN A 391 7.76 -2.74 0.43
N ARG A 392 8.52 -3.54 1.20
CA ARG A 392 9.98 -3.65 1.07
C ARG A 392 10.46 -4.48 -0.12
N VAL A 393 9.55 -5.10 -0.87
CA VAL A 393 9.90 -6.07 -1.94
C VAL A 393 10.53 -5.38 -3.15
N SER A 394 10.11 -4.15 -3.49
CA SER A 394 10.68 -3.38 -4.61
C SER A 394 10.70 -1.89 -4.26
N PRO A 395 11.73 -1.42 -3.56
CA PRO A 395 11.82 -0.02 -3.16
C PRO A 395 12.00 0.89 -4.38
N SER A 396 11.06 1.81 -4.61
CA SER A 396 11.11 2.79 -5.68
C SER A 396 11.66 4.13 -5.20
N ALA A 397 12.83 4.51 -5.71
CA ALA A 397 13.42 5.81 -5.41
C ALA A 397 12.50 6.98 -5.81
N GLU A 398 11.80 6.85 -6.94
CA GLU A 398 10.87 7.87 -7.42
C GLU A 398 9.64 8.00 -6.54
N ALA A 399 9.07 6.89 -6.04
CA ALA A 399 7.95 6.92 -5.11
C ALA A 399 8.34 7.64 -3.80
N TRP A 400 9.51 7.37 -3.26
CA TRP A 400 10.05 8.06 -2.09
C TRP A 400 10.31 9.56 -2.34
N SER A 401 10.84 9.91 -3.52
CA SER A 401 11.03 11.32 -3.91
C SER A 401 9.69 12.07 -3.98
N LEU A 402 8.69 11.44 -4.58
CA LEU A 402 7.36 12.01 -4.70
C LEU A 402 6.65 12.11 -3.34
N LEU A 403 6.86 11.14 -2.44
CA LEU A 403 6.39 11.20 -1.05
C LEU A 403 7.03 12.38 -0.30
N GLY A 404 8.33 12.59 -0.47
CA GLY A 404 9.02 13.77 0.08
C GLY A 404 8.42 15.08 -0.41
N ARG A 405 8.11 15.18 -1.70
CA ARG A 405 7.40 16.35 -2.29
C ARG A 405 5.99 16.51 -1.73
N ALA A 406 5.26 15.42 -1.55
CA ALA A 406 3.92 15.44 -0.96
C ALA A 406 3.95 15.95 0.49
N HIS A 407 4.89 15.46 1.31
CA HIS A 407 5.09 15.95 2.68
C HIS A 407 5.49 17.42 2.74
N LEU A 408 6.28 17.93 1.77
CA LEU A 408 6.57 19.37 1.67
C LEU A 408 5.31 20.19 1.39
N SER A 409 4.41 19.65 0.57
CA SER A 409 3.12 20.31 0.27
C SER A 409 2.13 20.28 1.45
N ASP A 410 2.38 19.42 2.46
CA ASP A 410 1.62 19.31 3.71
C ASP A 410 2.36 19.95 4.90
N ASP A 411 3.41 20.74 4.63
CA ASP A 411 4.31 21.39 5.62
C ASP A 411 4.99 20.44 6.62
N ALA A 412 4.99 19.13 6.34
CA ALA A 412 5.59 18.08 7.16
C ALA A 412 7.10 17.94 6.88
N THR A 413 7.88 18.97 7.22
CA THR A 413 9.30 19.13 6.88
C THR A 413 10.18 17.93 7.28
N ALA A 414 10.01 17.38 8.48
CA ALA A 414 10.80 16.24 8.97
C ALA A 414 10.53 14.96 8.18
N LEU A 415 9.26 14.68 7.87
CA LEU A 415 8.86 13.52 7.06
C LEU A 415 9.36 13.67 5.61
N ALA A 416 9.29 14.89 5.07
CA ALA A 416 9.82 15.19 3.75
C ALA A 416 11.32 14.88 3.66
N LEU A 417 12.11 15.34 4.64
CA LEU A 417 13.55 15.08 4.67
C LEU A 417 13.86 13.58 4.78
N SER A 418 13.12 12.86 5.62
CA SER A 418 13.25 11.41 5.76
C SER A 418 12.97 10.70 4.43
N ALA A 419 11.86 11.03 3.75
CA ALA A 419 11.49 10.42 2.47
C ALA A 419 12.52 10.71 1.37
N LEU A 420 13.03 11.95 1.28
CA LEU A 420 14.08 12.32 0.31
C LEU A 420 15.39 11.58 0.57
N ASN A 421 15.76 11.38 1.85
CA ASN A 421 16.92 10.58 2.23
C ASN A 421 16.77 9.12 1.80
N GLN A 422 15.57 8.52 2.00
CA GLN A 422 15.27 7.16 1.53
C GLN A 422 15.38 7.06 0.00
N SER A 423 14.83 8.02 -0.72
CA SER A 423 14.96 8.07 -2.19
C SER A 423 16.43 8.06 -2.63
N LEU A 424 17.25 8.94 -2.05
CA LEU A 424 18.68 9.06 -2.40
C LEU A 424 19.52 7.88 -1.91
N SER A 425 19.10 7.16 -0.88
CA SER A 425 19.75 5.91 -0.44
C SER A 425 19.56 4.76 -1.45
N ILE A 426 18.41 4.73 -2.14
CA ILE A 426 18.09 3.74 -3.18
C ILE A 426 18.81 4.13 -4.48
N GLN A 427 18.73 5.40 -4.87
CA GLN A 427 19.34 5.93 -6.07
C GLN A 427 19.94 7.31 -5.80
N ALA A 428 21.27 7.37 -5.63
CA ALA A 428 21.96 8.59 -5.25
C ALA A 428 21.98 9.70 -6.32
N LYS A 429 21.92 9.33 -7.60
CA LYS A 429 22.02 10.25 -8.74
C LYS A 429 20.66 10.63 -9.30
N GLN A 430 19.93 11.51 -8.58
CA GLN A 430 18.62 12.04 -8.97
C GLN A 430 18.64 13.57 -8.84
N ALA A 431 18.80 14.28 -9.96
CA ALA A 431 18.92 15.75 -9.95
C ALA A 431 17.74 16.45 -9.25
N ASP A 432 16.50 16.05 -9.56
CA ASP A 432 15.30 16.64 -8.97
C ASP A 432 15.20 16.40 -7.46
N THR A 433 15.55 15.19 -7.00
CA THR A 433 15.48 14.82 -5.58
C THR A 433 16.56 15.56 -4.78
N LEU A 434 17.78 15.65 -5.32
CA LEU A 434 18.88 16.44 -4.74
C LEU A 434 18.49 17.92 -4.67
N ALA A 435 17.95 18.49 -5.74
CA ALA A 435 17.48 19.87 -5.76
C ALA A 435 16.40 20.14 -4.69
N LEU A 436 15.45 19.21 -4.56
CA LEU A 436 14.37 19.31 -3.58
C LEU A 436 14.92 19.23 -2.14
N ARG A 437 15.82 18.26 -1.86
CA ARG A 437 16.46 18.14 -0.54
C ARG A 437 17.35 19.35 -0.25
N GLY A 438 18.13 19.82 -1.21
CA GLY A 438 18.96 21.03 -1.07
C GLY A 438 18.13 22.27 -0.73
N SER A 439 16.97 22.45 -1.39
CA SER A 439 16.06 23.56 -1.07
C SER A 439 15.47 23.44 0.35
N LEU A 440 15.18 22.23 0.80
CA LEU A 440 14.69 21.96 2.15
C LEU A 440 15.77 22.20 3.20
N LEU A 441 16.99 21.69 2.99
CA LEU A 441 18.15 21.93 3.86
C LEU A 441 18.46 23.43 4.00
N ARG A 442 18.36 24.19 2.91
CA ARG A 442 18.49 25.65 2.95
C ARG A 442 17.45 26.30 3.87
N LYS A 443 16.18 25.87 3.79
CA LYS A 443 15.11 26.35 4.70
C LYS A 443 15.39 25.99 6.16
N LEU A 444 16.01 24.86 6.42
CA LEU A 444 16.39 24.40 7.75
C LEU A 444 17.68 25.04 8.28
N GLY A 445 18.36 25.82 7.46
CA GLY A 445 19.63 26.50 7.83
C GLY A 445 20.88 25.64 7.65
N ASP A 446 20.77 24.40 7.17
CA ASP A 446 21.92 23.59 6.76
C ASP A 446 22.40 24.03 5.37
N LEU A 447 23.12 25.15 5.34
CA LEU A 447 23.59 25.73 4.08
C LEU A 447 24.74 24.91 3.44
N GLN A 448 25.46 24.10 4.22
CA GLN A 448 26.51 23.23 3.68
C GLN A 448 25.92 22.03 2.96
N GLY A 449 24.99 21.33 3.60
CA GLY A 449 24.26 20.24 2.99
C GLY A 449 23.46 20.68 1.76
N ALA A 450 22.85 21.88 1.83
CA ALA A 450 22.12 22.47 0.71
C ALA A 450 23.03 22.75 -0.49
N ALA A 451 24.21 23.29 -0.29
CA ALA A 451 25.19 23.55 -1.35
C ALA A 451 25.65 22.25 -1.99
N ALA A 452 26.03 21.24 -1.19
CA ALA A 452 26.53 19.96 -1.67
C ALA A 452 25.45 19.23 -2.53
N ASP A 453 24.20 19.23 -2.11
CA ASP A 453 23.10 18.66 -2.87
C ASP A 453 22.85 19.41 -4.18
N THR A 454 22.84 20.75 -4.14
CA THR A 454 22.60 21.57 -5.34
C THR A 454 23.76 21.46 -6.33
N GLU A 455 25.01 21.39 -5.88
CA GLU A 455 26.18 21.14 -6.72
C GLU A 455 26.13 19.76 -7.35
N SER A 456 25.72 18.72 -6.57
CA SER A 456 25.53 17.38 -7.10
C SER A 456 24.42 17.34 -8.15
N ALA A 457 23.32 18.08 -7.94
CA ALA A 457 22.24 18.22 -8.92
C ALA A 457 22.74 18.90 -10.21
N LEU A 458 23.57 19.95 -10.11
CA LEU A 458 24.18 20.64 -11.24
C LEU A 458 25.14 19.77 -12.04
N ILE A 459 25.86 18.84 -11.39
CA ILE A 459 26.69 17.86 -12.10
C ILE A 459 25.82 16.96 -12.98
N LEU A 460 24.60 16.64 -12.55
CA LEU A 460 23.64 15.80 -13.30
C LEU A 460 22.87 16.58 -14.37
N ASP A 461 22.63 17.87 -14.14
CA ASP A 461 21.92 18.79 -15.06
C ASP A 461 22.65 20.16 -15.13
N PRO A 462 23.78 20.25 -15.82
CA PRO A 462 24.65 21.44 -15.81
C PRO A 462 24.03 22.70 -16.41
N GLY A 463 23.02 22.57 -17.24
CA GLY A 463 22.33 23.68 -17.92
C GLY A 463 21.11 24.22 -17.20
N ASN A 464 20.80 23.74 -16.00
CA ASN A 464 19.58 24.12 -15.30
C ASN A 464 19.70 25.48 -14.60
N PRO A 465 19.01 26.52 -15.10
CA PRO A 465 19.13 27.85 -14.52
C PRO A 465 18.51 27.95 -13.11
N ALA A 466 17.54 27.10 -12.76
CA ALA A 466 16.93 27.09 -11.43
C ALA A 466 17.90 26.55 -10.37
N LEU A 467 18.69 25.52 -10.72
CA LEU A 467 19.74 24.99 -9.84
C LEU A 467 20.85 26.00 -9.65
N THR A 468 21.29 26.65 -10.73
CA THR A 468 22.33 27.70 -10.68
C THR A 468 21.86 28.87 -9.81
N TYR A 469 20.62 29.30 -9.96
CA TYR A 469 20.00 30.31 -9.11
C TYR A 469 19.94 29.89 -7.63
N SER A 470 19.49 28.65 -7.36
CA SER A 470 19.43 28.10 -6.00
C SER A 470 20.81 28.08 -5.33
N LEU A 471 21.85 27.66 -6.06
CA LEU A 471 23.21 27.64 -5.56
C LEU A 471 23.67 29.06 -5.22
N GLY A 472 23.38 30.03 -6.10
CA GLY A 472 23.68 31.45 -5.84
C GLY A 472 23.02 31.97 -4.58
N LEU A 473 21.75 31.64 -4.33
CA LEU A 473 21.06 32.00 -3.09
C LEU A 473 21.66 31.33 -1.85
N ILE A 474 22.10 30.08 -1.94
CA ILE A 474 22.76 29.37 -0.85
C ILE A 474 24.09 30.02 -0.54
N ARG A 475 24.92 30.32 -1.55
CA ARG A 475 26.21 31.00 -1.40
C ARG A 475 26.04 32.40 -0.81
N PHE A 476 24.99 33.11 -1.23
CA PHE A 476 24.62 34.38 -0.67
C PHE A 476 24.29 34.29 0.83
N GLN A 477 23.49 33.31 1.25
CA GLN A 477 23.16 33.08 2.67
C GLN A 477 24.39 32.62 3.48
N GLN A 478 25.36 31.93 2.87
CA GLN A 478 26.65 31.59 3.47
C GLN A 478 27.56 32.83 3.68
N GLY A 479 27.24 33.97 3.04
CA GLY A 479 28.04 35.19 3.04
C GLY A 479 29.15 35.19 1.99
N ASP A 480 29.22 34.20 1.12
CA ASP A 480 30.16 34.18 -0.01
C ASP A 480 29.58 34.93 -1.21
N LEU A 481 29.71 36.28 -1.17
CA LEU A 481 29.12 37.12 -2.21
C LEU A 481 29.78 36.93 -3.57
N VAL A 482 31.07 36.55 -3.62
CA VAL A 482 31.79 36.32 -4.87
C VAL A 482 31.26 35.09 -5.57
N ALA A 483 31.15 33.96 -4.88
CA ALA A 483 30.59 32.74 -5.44
C ALA A 483 29.06 32.88 -5.74
N ALA A 484 28.36 33.67 -4.92
CA ALA A 484 26.96 34.00 -5.18
C ALA A 484 26.78 34.78 -6.49
N GLU A 485 27.62 35.83 -6.70
CA GLU A 485 27.58 36.62 -7.94
C GLU A 485 27.88 35.78 -9.18
N GLN A 486 28.90 34.91 -9.13
CA GLN A 486 29.21 34.01 -10.23
C GLN A 486 28.02 33.09 -10.59
N SER A 487 27.39 32.50 -9.58
CA SER A 487 26.24 31.61 -9.80
C SER A 487 25.01 32.36 -10.30
N ILE A 488 24.68 33.51 -9.70
CA ILE A 488 23.53 34.35 -10.11
C ILE A 488 23.79 34.96 -11.49
N GLY A 489 25.05 35.41 -11.78
CA GLY A 489 25.44 35.94 -13.09
C GLY A 489 25.27 34.89 -14.21
N LEU A 490 25.65 33.62 -13.95
CA LEU A 490 25.39 32.54 -14.88
C LEU A 490 23.88 32.31 -15.08
N SER A 491 23.12 32.31 -13.99
CA SER A 491 21.65 32.19 -14.09
C SER A 491 21.01 33.36 -14.86
N ALA A 492 21.54 34.59 -14.69
CA ALA A 492 21.09 35.76 -15.43
C ALA A 492 21.38 35.66 -16.95
N GLN A 493 22.48 35.01 -17.32
CA GLN A 493 22.78 34.72 -18.74
C GLN A 493 21.82 33.65 -19.31
N LEU A 494 21.51 32.61 -18.55
CA LEU A 494 20.56 31.55 -18.95
C LEU A 494 19.12 32.04 -19.01
N LEU A 495 18.73 32.98 -18.15
CA LEU A 495 17.40 33.56 -18.07
C LEU A 495 17.43 35.11 -18.24
N PRO A 496 17.84 35.64 -19.39
CA PRO A 496 18.06 37.05 -19.60
C PRO A 496 16.78 37.89 -19.46
N LYS A 497 15.60 37.28 -19.56
CA LYS A 497 14.30 37.98 -19.46
C LYS A 497 13.71 37.91 -18.04
N ASN A 498 14.43 37.41 -17.04
CA ASN A 498 13.95 37.37 -15.66
C ASN A 498 14.45 38.63 -14.89
N PRO A 499 13.55 39.59 -14.60
CA PRO A 499 13.98 40.84 -13.98
C PRO A 499 14.53 40.63 -12.55
N GLY A 500 13.93 39.69 -11.77
CA GLY A 500 14.40 39.44 -10.40
C GLY A 500 15.84 38.94 -10.34
N ILE A 501 16.23 38.08 -11.27
CA ILE A 501 17.61 37.57 -11.36
C ILE A 501 18.56 38.68 -11.80
N GLN A 502 18.16 39.52 -12.77
CA GLN A 502 18.98 40.65 -13.25
C GLN A 502 19.25 41.68 -12.13
N LEU A 503 18.23 42.01 -11.36
CA LEU A 503 18.39 42.92 -10.22
C LEU A 503 19.28 42.33 -9.14
N LEU A 504 19.09 41.06 -8.76
CA LEU A 504 19.96 40.41 -7.77
C LEU A 504 21.39 40.33 -8.26
N HIS A 505 21.63 40.05 -9.55
CA HIS A 505 22.96 40.07 -10.15
C HIS A 505 23.59 41.46 -10.05
N ALA A 506 22.84 42.54 -10.36
CA ALA A 506 23.30 43.90 -10.26
C ALA A 506 23.69 44.28 -8.83
N LEU A 507 22.89 43.91 -7.83
CA LEU A 507 23.14 44.16 -6.42
C LEU A 507 24.40 43.42 -5.91
N LEU A 508 24.52 42.12 -6.29
CA LEU A 508 25.72 41.34 -5.94
C LEU A 508 27.00 41.90 -6.56
N ALA A 509 26.95 42.18 -7.87
CA ALA A 509 28.09 42.75 -8.59
C ALA A 509 28.53 44.11 -8.02
N TYR A 510 27.57 44.96 -7.60
CA TYR A 510 27.89 46.22 -6.90
C TYR A 510 28.66 45.95 -5.59
N ASN A 511 28.18 44.99 -4.79
CA ASN A 511 28.77 44.70 -3.49
C ASN A 511 30.18 44.08 -3.56
N ILE A 512 30.52 43.34 -4.60
CA ILE A 512 31.84 42.78 -4.82
C ILE A 512 32.77 43.75 -5.59
N ALA A 513 32.43 45.04 -5.66
CA ALA A 513 33.17 46.08 -6.35
C ALA A 513 33.36 45.85 -7.86
N ALA A 514 32.34 45.27 -8.53
CA ALA A 514 32.30 45.07 -9.97
C ALA A 514 31.30 46.06 -10.65
N PRO A 515 31.55 47.40 -10.64
CA PRO A 515 30.55 48.41 -11.02
C PRO A 515 30.13 48.33 -12.50
N LYS A 516 31.00 47.85 -13.40
CA LYS A 516 30.65 47.67 -14.82
C LYS A 516 29.60 46.54 -15.00
N THR A 517 29.81 45.43 -14.33
CA THR A 517 28.86 44.30 -14.31
C THR A 517 27.55 44.71 -13.66
N ALA A 518 27.64 45.42 -12.51
CA ALA A 518 26.47 45.94 -11.82
C ALA A 518 25.64 46.87 -12.71
N ARG A 519 26.29 47.78 -13.44
CA ARG A 519 25.62 48.71 -14.37
C ARG A 519 24.93 47.94 -15.51
N SER A 520 25.65 47.02 -16.16
CA SER A 520 25.11 46.23 -17.26
C SER A 520 23.85 45.41 -16.83
N ALA A 521 23.93 44.76 -15.68
CA ALA A 521 22.81 43.98 -15.15
C ALA A 521 21.62 44.87 -14.75
N LEU A 522 21.88 46.06 -14.18
CA LEU A 522 20.85 47.02 -13.85
C LEU A 522 20.17 47.58 -15.12
N ASP A 523 20.95 47.89 -16.17
CA ASP A 523 20.39 48.35 -17.44
C ASP A 523 19.49 47.27 -18.09
N CYS A 524 19.90 46.00 -18.02
CA CYS A 524 19.04 44.88 -18.43
C CYS A 524 17.73 44.81 -17.61
N TYR A 525 17.83 44.97 -16.30
CA TYR A 525 16.64 44.99 -15.43
C TYR A 525 15.68 46.13 -15.79
N LEU A 526 16.21 47.36 -15.92
CA LEU A 526 15.41 48.55 -16.25
C LEU A 526 14.74 48.45 -17.63
N ALA A 527 15.41 47.78 -18.59
CA ALA A 527 14.83 47.53 -19.91
C ALA A 527 13.65 46.52 -19.86
N LEU A 528 13.70 45.56 -18.93
CA LEU A 528 12.63 44.57 -18.76
C LEU A 528 11.38 45.12 -18.04
N VAL A 529 11.60 46.11 -17.15
CA VAL A 529 10.53 46.69 -16.30
C VAL A 529 10.66 48.24 -16.29
N PRO A 530 10.31 48.90 -17.40
CA PRO A 530 10.50 50.34 -17.54
C PRO A 530 9.64 51.18 -16.57
N GLU A 531 8.48 50.66 -16.20
CA GLU A 531 7.52 51.34 -15.27
C GLU A 531 7.68 50.85 -13.82
N GLN A 532 8.81 50.38 -13.46
CA GLN A 532 8.99 49.67 -12.23
C GLN A 532 9.08 50.60 -10.99
N THR A 533 8.69 50.00 -9.83
CA THR A 533 8.58 50.64 -8.53
C THR A 533 9.55 50.07 -7.47
N ASN A 534 10.54 49.22 -7.86
CA ASN A 534 11.49 48.64 -6.90
C ASN A 534 12.54 49.67 -6.47
N GLU A 535 12.45 50.12 -5.26
CA GLU A 535 13.29 51.19 -4.72
C GLU A 535 14.77 50.80 -4.61
N SER A 536 15.09 49.51 -4.34
CA SER A 536 16.48 49.03 -4.31
C SER A 536 17.20 49.26 -5.65
N ALA A 537 16.49 49.14 -6.79
CA ALA A 537 17.02 49.45 -8.11
C ALA A 537 17.32 50.94 -8.26
N TRP A 538 16.48 51.84 -7.73
CA TRP A 538 16.70 53.27 -7.79
C TRP A 538 17.82 53.75 -6.85
N TYR A 539 17.95 53.14 -5.66
CA TYR A 539 19.10 53.36 -4.80
C TYR A 539 20.40 52.93 -5.48
N LEU A 540 20.40 51.74 -6.14
CA LEU A 540 21.56 51.24 -6.88
C LEU A 540 21.89 52.13 -8.09
N GLU A 541 20.88 52.55 -8.87
CA GLU A 541 21.06 53.47 -9.99
C GLU A 541 21.71 54.77 -9.52
N TYR A 542 21.21 55.36 -8.41
CA TYR A 542 21.78 56.54 -7.79
C TYR A 542 23.24 56.31 -7.37
N THR A 543 23.55 55.27 -6.62
CA THR A 543 24.88 55.03 -6.08
C THR A 543 25.92 54.78 -7.18
N LEU A 544 25.56 54.06 -8.25
CA LEU A 544 26.41 53.85 -9.42
C LEU A 544 26.68 55.15 -10.21
N ALA A 545 25.68 56.05 -10.31
CA ALA A 545 25.80 57.31 -10.99
C ALA A 545 26.53 58.36 -10.14
N ALA A 546 26.28 58.40 -8.83
CA ALA A 546 26.87 59.37 -7.90
C ALA A 546 28.39 59.22 -7.73
N ALA A 547 28.93 58.04 -8.01
CA ALA A 547 30.38 57.81 -8.05
C ALA A 547 31.09 58.66 -9.14
N ALA A 548 30.36 59.08 -10.18
CA ALA A 548 30.87 59.94 -11.25
C ALA A 548 30.42 61.41 -11.08
N ASP A 549 29.11 61.62 -10.80
CA ASP A 549 28.51 62.94 -10.60
C ASP A 549 27.28 62.84 -9.66
N ALA A 550 27.47 63.25 -8.42
CA ALA A 550 26.46 63.19 -7.37
C ALA A 550 25.27 64.10 -7.65
N ASN A 551 25.49 65.29 -8.26
CA ASN A 551 24.40 66.22 -8.57
C ASN A 551 23.52 65.70 -9.70
N HIS A 552 24.11 65.15 -10.73
CA HIS A 552 23.38 64.54 -11.83
C HIS A 552 22.59 63.33 -11.35
N ALA A 553 23.19 62.44 -10.53
CA ALA A 553 22.55 61.30 -9.92
C ALA A 553 21.33 61.71 -9.06
N ALA A 554 21.47 62.75 -8.22
CA ALA A 554 20.36 63.28 -7.42
C ALA A 554 19.20 63.85 -8.29
N LEU A 555 19.52 64.44 -9.42
CA LEU A 555 18.52 64.94 -10.38
C LEU A 555 17.77 63.79 -11.01
N GLN A 556 18.46 62.71 -11.45
CA GLN A 556 17.84 61.52 -12.00
C GLN A 556 16.92 60.83 -10.98
N LEU A 557 17.35 60.64 -9.74
CA LEU A 557 16.55 60.11 -8.65
C LEU A 557 15.30 60.96 -8.40
N SER A 558 15.47 62.30 -8.40
CA SER A 558 14.33 63.23 -8.26
C SER A 558 13.28 63.07 -9.37
N GLN A 559 13.72 62.82 -10.60
CA GLN A 559 12.80 62.60 -11.73
C GLN A 559 12.04 61.26 -11.55
N ARG A 560 12.73 60.19 -11.11
CA ARG A 560 12.10 58.87 -10.81
C ARG A 560 11.03 59.00 -9.71
N ILE A 561 11.36 59.67 -8.60
CA ILE A 561 10.46 59.89 -7.46
C ILE A 561 9.23 60.68 -7.86
N LYS A 562 9.37 61.68 -8.73
CA LYS A 562 8.24 62.53 -9.22
C LYS A 562 7.30 61.74 -10.14
N ALA A 563 7.82 60.76 -10.86
CA ALA A 563 7.06 59.97 -11.83
C ALA A 563 6.42 58.71 -11.18
N SER A 564 6.56 58.50 -9.86
CA SER A 564 6.14 57.26 -9.19
C SER A 564 5.58 57.54 -7.80
N ASP A 565 4.96 56.50 -7.21
CA ASP A 565 4.52 56.51 -5.80
C ASP A 565 5.64 55.97 -4.89
N ALA A 566 6.74 56.71 -4.83
CA ALA A 566 7.89 56.34 -4.02
C ALA A 566 7.56 56.40 -2.52
N SER A 567 8.27 55.55 -1.70
CA SER A 567 8.11 55.55 -0.25
C SER A 567 8.54 56.91 0.37
N ALA A 568 8.08 57.12 1.60
CA ALA A 568 8.54 58.27 2.38
C ALA A 568 10.06 58.20 2.69
N ALA A 569 10.57 56.98 2.87
CA ALA A 569 12.00 56.72 3.12
C ALA A 569 12.84 57.17 1.92
N LEU A 570 12.49 56.82 0.70
CA LEU A 570 13.22 57.22 -0.51
C LEU A 570 13.11 58.70 -0.79
N LYS A 571 11.92 59.33 -0.57
CA LYS A 571 11.73 60.78 -0.66
C LYS A 571 12.62 61.51 0.33
N ASN A 572 12.70 61.07 1.58
CA ASN A 572 13.57 61.62 2.60
C ASN A 572 15.06 61.36 2.33
N PHE A 573 15.43 60.22 1.73
CA PHE A 573 16.78 59.96 1.25
C PHE A 573 17.22 61.00 0.21
N LEU A 574 16.33 61.34 -0.73
CA LEU A 574 16.65 62.42 -1.66
C LEU A 574 16.81 63.79 -0.97
N GLY A 575 15.98 64.11 0.05
CA GLY A 575 16.13 65.32 0.88
C GLY A 575 17.44 65.33 1.65
N TYR A 576 17.88 64.16 2.16
CA TYR A 576 19.18 63.98 2.81
C TYR A 576 20.36 64.24 1.85
N ILE A 577 20.33 63.66 0.67
CA ILE A 577 21.35 63.88 -0.38
C ILE A 577 21.48 65.37 -0.74
N LYS A 578 20.37 66.10 -0.76
CA LYS A 578 20.33 67.55 -1.06
C LYS A 578 20.75 68.43 0.12
N GLY A 579 20.95 67.84 1.31
CA GLY A 579 21.22 68.59 2.53
C GLY A 579 20.02 69.21 3.23
N ASP A 580 18.80 68.90 2.78
CA ASP A 580 17.56 69.44 3.35
C ASP A 580 17.10 68.71 4.62
N LEU A 581 17.52 67.46 4.77
CA LEU A 581 17.14 66.55 5.87
C LEU A 581 18.35 65.85 6.48
N ASP A 582 18.19 65.34 7.72
CA ASP A 582 19.20 64.53 8.37
C ASP A 582 18.95 63.01 8.18
N ARG A 583 19.92 62.17 8.55
CA ARG A 583 19.86 60.72 8.48
C ARG A 583 18.68 60.14 9.29
N LYS A 584 18.38 60.76 10.42
CA LYS A 584 17.29 60.36 11.30
C LYS A 584 15.93 60.46 10.61
N ALA A 585 15.69 61.53 9.84
CA ALA A 585 14.46 61.73 9.10
C ALA A 585 14.21 60.61 8.07
N VAL A 586 15.28 60.04 7.46
CA VAL A 586 15.15 58.90 6.54
C VAL A 586 14.77 57.60 7.29
N LEU A 587 15.46 57.32 8.38
CA LEU A 587 15.22 56.13 9.20
C LEU A 587 13.85 56.15 9.90
N ASP A 588 13.45 57.32 10.41
CA ASP A 588 12.12 57.52 11.00
C ASP A 588 10.96 57.31 9.96
N ALA A 589 11.20 57.73 8.73
CA ALA A 589 10.23 57.51 7.64
C ALA A 589 10.15 56.02 7.28
N ALA A 590 11.26 55.31 7.23
CA ALA A 590 11.29 53.85 7.00
C ALA A 590 10.60 53.09 8.11
N GLY A 591 10.70 53.55 9.37
CA GLY A 591 10.05 52.91 10.53
C GLY A 591 8.51 53.05 10.59
N ARG A 592 7.89 53.86 9.73
CA ARG A 592 6.45 54.14 9.72
C ARG A 592 5.62 53.16 8.84
N ALA A 593 6.21 52.07 8.36
CA ALA A 593 5.51 51.07 7.58
C ALA A 593 4.35 50.42 8.39
N GLU A 594 3.22 50.11 7.75
CA GLU A 594 1.99 49.64 8.39
C GLU A 594 2.14 48.28 9.13
N LYS A 595 3.15 47.48 8.80
CA LYS A 595 3.45 46.20 9.45
C LYS A 595 4.83 46.20 10.07
N ALA A 596 4.99 45.64 11.28
CA ALA A 596 6.26 45.60 12.01
C ALA A 596 7.40 44.94 11.19
N VAL A 597 7.12 43.85 10.47
CA VAL A 597 8.11 43.18 9.61
C VAL A 597 8.49 44.06 8.41
N GLY A 598 7.55 44.76 7.81
CA GLY A 598 7.81 45.72 6.73
C GLY A 598 8.65 46.91 7.20
N ALA A 599 8.43 47.42 8.42
CA ALA A 599 9.21 48.50 9.01
C ALA A 599 10.66 48.08 9.24
N GLN A 600 10.93 46.90 9.78
CA GLN A 600 12.28 46.35 9.95
C GLN A 600 13.03 46.24 8.62
N GLN A 601 12.38 45.73 7.60
CA GLN A 601 12.95 45.60 6.26
C GLN A 601 13.29 46.97 5.68
N GLN A 602 12.38 47.93 5.74
CA GLN A 602 12.61 49.28 5.21
C GLN A 602 13.69 50.02 5.97
N ILE A 603 13.79 49.87 7.31
CA ILE A 603 14.88 50.49 8.10
C ILE A 603 16.23 49.84 7.72
N CYS A 604 16.27 48.52 7.56
CA CYS A 604 17.50 47.83 7.14
C CYS A 604 17.97 48.32 5.77
N GLU A 605 17.03 48.38 4.79
CA GLU A 605 17.31 48.91 3.45
C GLU A 605 17.78 50.37 3.48
N ALA A 606 17.06 51.26 4.17
CA ALA A 606 17.40 52.66 4.30
C ALA A 606 18.77 52.85 4.96
N ALA A 607 19.06 52.12 6.03
CA ALA A 607 20.36 52.19 6.72
C ALA A 607 21.50 51.74 5.80
N TYR A 608 21.30 50.66 5.06
CA TYR A 608 22.29 50.19 4.11
C TYR A 608 22.58 51.22 3.00
N TRP A 609 21.54 51.77 2.34
CA TRP A 609 21.71 52.72 1.26
C TRP A 609 22.26 54.07 1.74
N LEU A 610 21.88 54.53 2.93
CA LEU A 610 22.53 55.67 3.58
C LEU A 610 24.03 55.43 3.80
N ALA A 611 24.40 54.21 4.24
CA ALA A 611 25.80 53.84 4.40
C ALA A 611 26.58 53.90 3.07
N GLN A 612 25.97 53.46 1.95
CA GLN A 612 26.59 53.54 0.64
C GLN A 612 26.83 55.02 0.23
N HIS A 613 25.84 55.90 0.48
CA HIS A 613 26.01 57.34 0.22
C HIS A 613 27.11 57.98 1.08
N GLU A 614 27.16 57.64 2.38
CA GLU A 614 28.22 58.14 3.28
C GLU A 614 29.62 57.68 2.85
N ARG A 615 29.74 56.47 2.32
CA ARG A 615 30.99 55.96 1.74
C ARG A 615 31.43 56.78 0.52
N LEU A 616 30.50 57.08 -0.38
CA LEU A 616 30.77 57.94 -1.55
C LEU A 616 31.22 59.35 -1.11
N SER A 617 30.67 59.84 -0.01
CA SER A 617 31.01 61.14 0.58
C SER A 617 32.26 61.08 1.48
N GLN A 618 32.98 59.99 1.56
CA GLN A 618 34.15 59.71 2.38
C GLN A 618 33.89 59.77 3.91
N HIS A 619 32.66 59.71 4.35
CA HIS A 619 32.30 59.72 5.77
C HIS A 619 32.29 58.29 6.34
N LEU A 620 33.46 57.64 6.38
CA LEU A 620 33.58 56.20 6.66
C LEU A 620 33.06 55.76 8.04
N THR A 621 33.23 56.63 9.07
CA THR A 621 32.69 56.32 10.42
C THR A 621 31.17 56.25 10.42
N ALA A 622 30.53 57.23 9.81
CA ALA A 622 29.08 57.25 9.68
C ALA A 622 28.53 56.07 8.86
N ALA A 623 29.24 55.72 7.78
CA ALA A 623 28.91 54.53 7.00
C ALA A 623 28.99 53.24 7.83
N ALA A 624 30.03 53.07 8.64
CA ALA A 624 30.18 51.88 9.49
C ALA A 624 29.09 51.80 10.57
N GLU A 625 28.67 52.92 11.16
CA GLU A 625 27.54 52.97 12.11
C GLU A 625 26.24 52.53 11.46
N LEU A 626 25.95 52.99 10.25
CA LEU A 626 24.74 52.61 9.50
C LEU A 626 24.76 51.16 9.07
N LEU A 627 25.88 50.59 8.66
CA LEU A 627 26.02 49.18 8.36
C LEU A 627 25.77 48.32 9.60
N LYS A 628 26.29 48.73 10.78
CA LYS A 628 26.01 48.07 12.05
C LYS A 628 24.51 48.12 12.38
N LEU A 629 23.87 49.26 12.16
CA LEU A 629 22.43 49.41 12.35
C LEU A 629 21.65 48.43 11.44
N ALA A 630 22.01 48.33 10.18
CA ALA A 630 21.37 47.38 9.23
C ALA A 630 21.54 45.94 9.69
N THR A 631 22.71 45.55 10.25
CA THR A 631 22.93 44.20 10.80
C THR A 631 22.27 43.94 12.15
N GLN A 632 21.90 44.97 12.90
CA GLN A 632 21.16 44.82 14.16
C GLN A 632 19.65 44.68 13.95
N ILE A 633 19.12 45.31 12.92
CA ILE A 633 17.66 45.35 12.63
C ILE A 633 17.24 44.29 11.64
N GLY A 634 18.06 44.00 10.63
CA GLY A 634 17.80 43.06 9.57
C GLY A 634 17.95 41.59 10.02
N ASN A 635 17.56 40.67 9.15
CA ASN A 635 17.77 39.24 9.31
C ASN A 635 18.40 38.62 8.04
N ALA A 636 18.75 37.33 8.11
CA ALA A 636 19.46 36.63 7.06
C ALA A 636 18.73 36.55 5.70
N ASP A 637 17.42 36.78 5.67
CA ASP A 637 16.62 36.77 4.44
C ASP A 637 16.62 38.14 3.71
N MET A 638 17.11 39.18 4.37
CA MET A 638 17.18 40.53 3.79
C MET A 638 18.51 40.71 3.04
N PRO A 639 18.50 41.03 1.73
CA PRO A 639 19.75 41.28 0.97
C PRO A 639 20.66 42.34 1.61
N GLU A 640 20.10 43.44 2.05
CA GLU A 640 20.86 44.57 2.65
C GLU A 640 21.54 44.17 3.96
N PHE A 641 20.93 43.28 4.77
CA PHE A 641 21.57 42.70 5.95
C PHE A 641 22.80 41.88 5.58
N GLN A 642 22.71 41.02 4.58
CA GLN A 642 23.84 40.20 4.13
C GLN A 642 24.95 41.07 3.54
N PHE A 643 24.58 42.05 2.73
CA PHE A 643 25.54 43.00 2.18
C PHE A 643 26.22 43.83 3.27
N ALA A 644 25.47 44.34 4.26
CA ALA A 644 26.02 45.08 5.40
C ALA A 644 26.96 44.22 6.23
N LYS A 645 26.59 42.99 6.52
CA LYS A 645 27.43 42.03 7.24
C LYS A 645 28.73 41.74 6.52
N TRP A 646 28.68 41.54 5.21
CA TRP A 646 29.86 41.29 4.39
C TRP A 646 30.81 42.52 4.35
N GLN A 647 30.26 43.73 4.23
CA GLN A 647 31.04 44.97 4.20
C GLN A 647 31.67 45.35 5.55
N LEU A 648 31.22 44.78 6.66
CA LEU A 648 31.80 44.95 7.99
C LEU A 648 32.92 43.95 8.32
N GLN A 649 33.05 42.87 7.53
CA GLN A 649 34.17 41.93 7.59
C GLN A 649 35.40 42.47 6.89
#